data_de9fa66df37a7e43553e3ecedfaa2ac5
#
_entry.id   de9fa66df37a7e43553e3ecedfaa2ac5
#
_cell.length_a   1.000
_cell.length_b   1.000
_cell.length_c   1.000
_cell.angle_alpha   90.00
_cell.angle_beta   90.00
_cell.angle_gamma   90.00
#
_symmetry.space_group_name_H-M   'P 1'
#
loop_
_entity.id
_entity.type
_entity.pdbx_description
1 polymer ?
#
loop_
_entity_poly.entity_id
_entity_poly.type
_entity_poly.pdbx_seq_one_letter_code
_entity_poly.pdbx_strand_id
1 'polypeptide(L)'
;MRPAYLVLPVMLLGCSSLPQGGTTPVGTEATLALLETTDLHATVLSYDYYKLKADPAMGLERTATLIKQARAEFPNNLLLDNGDALQGTALADYQALVKPVDCGQPLAIYKAMNLLRFDGAGVGNHEFNYGLAYLNQVTGSHFDVDGVPADAPRCVGPAFPIVLANIYSARTRQPLFQPYRILTREIGATGPDGKPLTAMIKVGIIGFAPPAVLSWDKRWLDGKVYAEGVRETAQKYIPQMRAEGADLVVAVSHGGLDDAPYSARMDDANYYLSQVPGVDAMLIGHSHQQFPNAASKLPEFNLPGVDKAAGTVHGVPAVMASLWGKHLGVIGLRLTYDGKAWVVDKRRTTVEARGTQNPDRSYVAADPAIAALVAAEHEATIRYVQTPVGTSDFRMTTYFADAGDISAIELVNQAQTAYVQDYVKANLPQYAGLPVLSMASPFKTGAGGVGDYTDVKPGGLALNNAADLYLYPNALHAVKLNGAGLKAWLEKSAERFNRIDPASGAQQELVNAAFAGFNFDMLTSADVSYQIDVTKPAGQRVVDLHYKGAALSPSQEFLVATNNYRASGGGGFPGLDGGKTVLAAPDSSRDVLIAYIQRQKNLTRARNGSTRSWRFAPVATRGAVVFHSAPGMMELAKEAGLKSVSQVKTDDGGGKGFALYAIDLTI
;
A
#
# COMPACT_ATOMS: atom_id res chain seq x y z
N MET A 1 46.04 -60.62 42.44
CA MET A 1 45.45 -59.60 41.57
C MET A 1 44.26 -58.99 42.31
N ARG A 2 44.42 -57.76 42.82
CA ARG A 2 43.34 -57.05 43.55
C ARG A 2 42.57 -56.14 42.58
N PRO A 3 41.27 -56.04 42.67
CA PRO A 3 40.53 -55.09 41.87
C PRO A 3 40.53 -53.67 42.52
N ALA A 4 40.81 -52.66 41.70
CA ALA A 4 40.77 -51.26 42.11
C ALA A 4 39.32 -50.75 42.03
N TYR A 5 38.81 -50.21 43.11
CA TYR A 5 37.54 -49.53 43.16
C TYR A 5 37.72 -48.08 42.72
N LEU A 6 37.04 -47.73 41.60
CA LEU A 6 36.95 -46.35 41.10
C LEU A 6 35.79 -45.66 41.83
N VAL A 7 36.11 -44.67 42.66
CA VAL A 7 35.13 -43.78 43.32
C VAL A 7 34.86 -42.62 42.38
N LEU A 8 33.64 -42.56 41.81
CA LEU A 8 33.13 -41.39 41.05
C LEU A 8 32.62 -40.35 42.07
N PRO A 9 32.98 -39.06 41.93
CA PRO A 9 32.34 -38.01 42.74
C PRO A 9 30.96 -37.69 42.17
N VAL A 10 29.93 -37.80 43.02
CA VAL A 10 28.59 -37.30 42.75
C VAL A 10 28.65 -35.78 42.82
N MET A 11 28.58 -35.11 41.67
CA MET A 11 28.30 -33.69 41.61
C MET A 11 26.81 -33.44 41.98
N LEU A 12 26.60 -32.86 43.13
CA LEU A 12 25.30 -32.25 43.49
C LEU A 12 25.03 -31.06 42.54
N LEU A 13 24.18 -31.27 41.57
CA LEU A 13 23.56 -30.17 40.82
C LEU A 13 22.70 -29.36 41.81
N GLY A 14 23.21 -28.22 42.21
CA GLY A 14 22.41 -27.20 42.90
C GLY A 14 21.26 -26.77 41.97
N CYS A 15 20.04 -27.09 42.36
CA CYS A 15 18.86 -26.42 41.79
C CYS A 15 18.98 -24.93 42.12
N SER A 16 19.41 -24.13 41.16
CA SER A 16 19.20 -22.68 41.19
C SER A 16 17.69 -22.47 41.13
N SER A 17 17.08 -22.12 42.26
CA SER A 17 15.72 -21.60 42.33
C SER A 17 15.62 -20.43 41.37
N LEU A 18 14.76 -20.55 40.39
CA LEU A 18 14.30 -19.41 39.59
C LEU A 18 13.87 -18.31 40.58
N PRO A 19 14.23 -17.05 40.39
CA PRO A 19 13.79 -15.99 41.26
C PRO A 19 12.26 -15.99 41.21
N GLN A 20 11.64 -16.16 42.37
CA GLN A 20 10.19 -15.92 42.53
C GLN A 20 9.97 -14.47 42.16
N GLY A 21 9.23 -14.20 41.04
CA GLY A 21 8.88 -12.88 40.63
C GLY A 21 8.17 -12.14 41.77
N GLY A 22 8.89 -11.18 42.37
CA GLY A 22 8.29 -10.26 43.34
C GLY A 22 7.09 -9.58 42.71
N THR A 23 6.01 -9.41 43.47
CA THR A 23 4.85 -8.67 43.01
C THR A 23 5.28 -7.25 42.64
N THR A 24 4.98 -6.80 41.42
CA THR A 24 5.27 -5.42 40.97
C THR A 24 4.59 -4.44 41.93
N PRO A 25 5.31 -3.51 42.58
CA PRO A 25 4.69 -2.55 43.50
C PRO A 25 3.73 -1.60 42.78
N VAL A 26 2.63 -1.22 43.43
CA VAL A 26 1.71 -0.20 42.91
C VAL A 26 2.44 1.13 42.74
N GLY A 27 2.21 1.83 41.63
CA GLY A 27 2.90 3.07 41.29
C GLY A 27 4.26 2.86 40.60
N THR A 28 4.64 1.61 40.28
CA THR A 28 5.82 1.34 39.43
C THR A 28 5.58 1.93 38.04
N GLU A 29 6.56 2.65 37.50
CA GLU A 29 6.52 3.27 36.18
C GLU A 29 7.45 2.56 35.19
N ALA A 30 7.05 2.46 33.94
CA ALA A 30 7.86 1.95 32.84
C ALA A 30 7.59 2.72 31.54
N THR A 31 8.53 2.60 30.59
CA THR A 31 8.30 3.00 29.19
C THR A 31 8.38 1.76 28.33
N LEU A 32 7.39 1.55 27.47
CA LEU A 32 7.40 0.51 26.44
C LEU A 32 7.22 1.16 25.08
N ALA A 33 8.16 0.97 24.16
CA ALA A 33 7.99 1.45 22.79
C ALA A 33 7.34 0.38 21.91
N LEU A 34 6.36 0.79 21.13
CA LEU A 34 5.85 0.03 19.99
C LEU A 34 6.52 0.60 18.74
N LEU A 35 7.25 -0.25 18.02
CA LEU A 35 7.91 0.08 16.77
C LEU A 35 7.10 -0.54 15.63
N GLU A 36 6.82 0.23 14.57
CA GLU A 36 5.99 -0.20 13.46
C GLU A 36 6.71 -0.11 12.13
N THR A 37 6.56 -1.16 11.31
CA THR A 37 6.62 -1.09 9.86
C THR A 37 5.24 -1.42 9.27
N THR A 38 4.93 -0.87 8.11
CA THR A 38 3.70 -1.13 7.36
C THR A 38 3.97 -1.01 5.87
N ASP A 39 3.16 -1.68 5.06
CA ASP A 39 3.16 -1.52 3.60
C ASP A 39 4.58 -1.68 3.00
N LEU A 40 5.33 -2.68 3.49
CA LEU A 40 6.69 -2.95 3.01
C LEU A 40 6.70 -3.43 1.56
N HIS A 41 5.65 -4.10 1.09
CA HIS A 41 5.50 -4.57 -0.29
C HIS A 41 6.74 -5.30 -0.83
N ALA A 42 7.35 -6.15 0.00
CA ALA A 42 8.61 -6.85 -0.26
C ALA A 42 9.78 -5.93 -0.64
N THR A 43 9.76 -4.65 -0.23
CA THR A 43 10.84 -3.70 -0.45
C THR A 43 11.95 -3.89 0.58
N VAL A 44 12.74 -4.95 0.39
CA VAL A 44 13.82 -5.33 1.32
C VAL A 44 15.02 -4.38 1.17
N LEU A 45 15.40 -4.08 -0.08
CA LEU A 45 16.57 -3.27 -0.43
C LEU A 45 16.17 -1.90 -0.97
N SER A 46 17.09 -0.96 -0.89
CA SER A 46 17.00 0.38 -1.49
C SER A 46 17.23 0.30 -3.01
N TYR A 47 16.36 -0.42 -3.72
CA TYR A 47 16.52 -0.70 -5.14
C TYR A 47 15.18 -0.74 -5.89
N ASP A 48 15.05 0.12 -6.92
CA ASP A 48 13.92 0.09 -7.85
C ASP A 48 14.22 -0.90 -8.97
N TYR A 49 13.62 -2.09 -8.91
CA TYR A 49 13.79 -3.14 -9.92
C TYR A 49 13.22 -2.76 -11.29
N TYR A 50 12.27 -1.82 -11.35
CA TYR A 50 11.69 -1.38 -12.61
C TYR A 50 12.58 -0.37 -13.33
N LYS A 51 13.29 0.46 -12.56
CA LYS A 51 14.29 1.41 -13.07
C LYS A 51 15.71 0.83 -13.12
N LEU A 52 15.93 -0.38 -12.60
CA LEU A 52 17.23 -1.06 -12.49
C LEU A 52 18.30 -0.16 -11.83
N LYS A 53 17.94 0.51 -10.75
CA LYS A 53 18.83 1.41 -10.02
C LYS A 53 18.56 1.47 -8.54
N ALA A 54 19.59 1.83 -7.77
CA ALA A 54 19.41 2.13 -6.36
C ALA A 54 18.44 3.31 -6.15
N ASP A 55 17.56 3.19 -5.17
CA ASP A 55 16.68 4.26 -4.70
C ASP A 55 16.79 4.36 -3.16
N PRO A 56 17.54 5.35 -2.65
CA PRO A 56 17.75 5.48 -1.21
C PRO A 56 16.50 5.92 -0.45
N ALA A 57 15.42 6.28 -1.12
CA ALA A 57 14.15 6.67 -0.48
C ALA A 57 13.32 5.49 0.02
N MET A 58 13.75 4.24 -0.21
CA MET A 58 13.03 3.03 0.19
C MET A 58 13.98 1.97 0.77
N GLY A 59 13.41 0.90 1.31
CA GLY A 59 14.14 -0.30 1.72
C GLY A 59 14.15 -0.56 3.22
N LEU A 60 13.69 -1.75 3.61
CA LEU A 60 13.74 -2.21 5.01
C LEU A 60 15.18 -2.19 5.57
N GLU A 61 16.20 -2.35 4.72
CA GLU A 61 17.60 -2.25 5.12
C GLU A 61 17.98 -0.88 5.71
N ARG A 62 17.28 0.20 5.32
CA ARG A 62 17.46 1.54 5.92
C ARG A 62 16.62 1.72 7.16
N THR A 63 15.39 1.25 7.14
CA THR A 63 14.52 1.22 8.33
C THR A 63 15.18 0.43 9.47
N ALA A 64 15.98 -0.59 9.15
CA ALA A 64 16.76 -1.36 10.12
C ALA A 64 17.69 -0.48 10.96
N THR A 65 18.26 0.57 10.38
CA THR A 65 19.09 1.54 11.12
C THR A 65 18.24 2.33 12.12
N LEU A 66 17.04 2.77 11.71
CA LEU A 66 16.10 3.45 12.62
C LEU A 66 15.63 2.51 13.74
N ILE A 67 15.36 1.23 13.42
CA ILE A 67 15.00 0.20 14.42
C ILE A 67 16.12 0.04 15.45
N LYS A 68 17.38 -0.02 15.03
CA LYS A 68 18.52 -0.12 15.94
C LYS A 68 18.64 1.11 16.85
N GLN A 69 18.44 2.31 16.28
CA GLN A 69 18.43 3.57 17.04
C GLN A 69 17.28 3.60 18.06
N ALA A 70 16.05 3.25 17.64
CA ALA A 70 14.90 3.21 18.52
C ALA A 70 15.06 2.18 19.66
N ARG A 71 15.67 1.02 19.39
CA ARG A 71 15.97 0.01 20.42
C ARG A 71 17.03 0.46 21.42
N ALA A 72 17.99 1.26 20.98
CA ALA A 72 18.97 1.87 21.90
C ALA A 72 18.33 2.94 22.79
N GLU A 73 17.37 3.70 22.27
CA GLU A 73 16.62 4.71 23.03
C GLU A 73 15.59 4.08 23.97
N PHE A 74 14.90 3.02 23.50
CA PHE A 74 13.86 2.32 24.25
C PHE A 74 14.24 0.84 24.45
N PRO A 75 14.94 0.52 25.56
CA PRO A 75 15.31 -0.88 25.86
C PRO A 75 14.11 -1.83 25.95
N ASN A 76 12.97 -1.34 26.47
CA ASN A 76 11.71 -2.08 26.41
C ASN A 76 10.98 -1.71 25.11
N ASN A 77 10.93 -2.62 24.16
CA ASN A 77 10.26 -2.39 22.90
C ASN A 77 9.63 -3.66 22.33
N LEU A 78 8.67 -3.47 21.45
CA LEU A 78 8.10 -4.49 20.54
C LEU A 78 8.16 -3.95 19.13
N LEU A 79 8.66 -4.73 18.19
CA LEU A 79 8.70 -4.42 16.77
C LEU A 79 7.62 -5.23 16.04
N LEU A 80 6.66 -4.54 15.44
CA LEU A 80 5.49 -5.13 14.80
C LEU A 80 5.38 -4.64 13.36
N ASP A 81 4.87 -5.50 12.47
CA ASP A 81 4.51 -5.14 11.10
C ASP A 81 2.98 -5.08 10.96
N ASN A 82 2.48 -4.10 10.25
CA ASN A 82 1.03 -3.90 10.10
C ASN A 82 0.41 -4.71 8.95
N GLY A 83 1.23 -5.33 8.09
CA GLY A 83 0.78 -6.07 6.90
C GLY A 83 1.17 -5.38 5.59
N ASP A 84 0.70 -5.94 4.49
CA ASP A 84 1.13 -5.62 3.13
C ASP A 84 2.65 -5.80 2.95
N ALA A 85 3.16 -6.92 3.48
CA ALA A 85 4.58 -7.27 3.37
C ALA A 85 4.90 -8.09 2.12
N LEU A 86 3.93 -8.88 1.56
CA LEU A 86 4.23 -9.97 0.63
C LEU A 86 4.23 -9.58 -0.84
N GLN A 87 3.44 -8.60 -1.28
CA GLN A 87 3.25 -8.28 -2.70
C GLN A 87 3.53 -6.80 -2.95
N GLY A 88 4.09 -6.46 -4.13
CA GLY A 88 4.25 -5.09 -4.62
C GLY A 88 5.57 -4.79 -5.32
N THR A 89 6.55 -5.70 -5.30
CA THR A 89 7.81 -5.57 -6.04
C THR A 89 8.07 -6.74 -6.97
N ALA A 90 8.98 -6.56 -7.93
CA ALA A 90 9.44 -7.65 -8.79
C ALA A 90 10.10 -8.79 -8.02
N LEU A 91 10.67 -8.53 -6.84
CA LEU A 91 11.22 -9.56 -5.96
C LEU A 91 10.09 -10.47 -5.43
N ALA A 92 8.98 -9.89 -5.02
CA ALA A 92 7.80 -10.65 -4.60
C ALA A 92 7.25 -11.51 -5.74
N ASP A 93 7.03 -10.90 -6.92
CA ASP A 93 6.54 -11.62 -8.11
C ASP A 93 7.47 -12.75 -8.53
N TYR A 94 8.80 -12.52 -8.50
CA TYR A 94 9.78 -13.56 -8.81
C TYR A 94 9.66 -14.75 -7.86
N GLN A 95 9.55 -14.50 -6.54
CA GLN A 95 9.45 -15.54 -5.52
C GLN A 95 8.07 -16.21 -5.45
N ALA A 96 7.02 -15.56 -5.95
CA ALA A 96 5.67 -16.14 -5.95
C ALA A 96 5.32 -16.86 -7.27
N LEU A 97 5.69 -16.28 -8.41
CA LEU A 97 5.15 -16.68 -9.71
C LEU A 97 6.19 -17.34 -10.63
N VAL A 98 7.49 -16.97 -10.49
CA VAL A 98 8.54 -17.40 -11.42
C VAL A 98 9.38 -18.52 -10.84
N LYS A 99 9.87 -18.33 -9.62
CA LYS A 99 10.63 -19.33 -8.88
C LYS A 99 10.12 -19.35 -7.44
N PRO A 100 8.97 -20.00 -7.19
CA PRO A 100 8.44 -20.15 -5.85
C PRO A 100 9.50 -20.69 -4.89
N VAL A 101 9.54 -20.13 -3.68
CA VAL A 101 10.49 -20.58 -2.65
C VAL A 101 10.15 -22.00 -2.19
N ASP A 102 11.19 -22.79 -1.93
CA ASP A 102 11.04 -24.12 -1.36
C ASP A 102 10.42 -24.05 0.04
N CYS A 103 9.66 -25.08 0.42
CA CYS A 103 8.99 -25.17 1.72
C CYS A 103 9.94 -24.99 2.93
N GLY A 104 11.22 -25.30 2.76
CA GLY A 104 12.25 -25.17 3.80
C GLY A 104 12.89 -23.79 3.92
N GLN A 105 12.45 -22.81 3.12
CA GLN A 105 13.05 -21.47 3.09
C GLN A 105 11.99 -20.38 3.27
N PRO A 106 12.23 -19.37 4.12
CA PRO A 106 11.37 -18.19 4.19
C PRO A 106 11.61 -17.25 3.00
N LEU A 107 10.61 -16.44 2.68
CA LEU A 107 10.72 -15.36 1.69
C LEU A 107 11.83 -14.36 2.06
N ALA A 108 12.39 -13.67 1.07
CA ALA A 108 13.41 -12.64 1.28
C ALA A 108 12.99 -11.58 2.31
N ILE A 109 11.74 -11.11 2.25
CA ILE A 109 11.19 -10.16 3.23
C ILE A 109 11.17 -10.77 4.63
N TYR A 110 10.74 -12.02 4.79
CA TYR A 110 10.72 -12.69 6.10
C TYR A 110 12.12 -13.02 6.61
N LYS A 111 13.11 -13.29 5.73
CA LYS A 111 14.51 -13.40 6.14
C LYS A 111 15.00 -12.12 6.80
N ALA A 112 14.71 -10.95 6.20
CA ALA A 112 15.06 -9.65 6.73
C ALA A 112 14.32 -9.33 8.05
N MET A 113 13.02 -9.59 8.11
CA MET A 113 12.22 -9.39 9.32
C MET A 113 12.68 -10.31 10.47
N ASN A 114 13.02 -11.57 10.18
CA ASN A 114 13.58 -12.51 11.17
C ASN A 114 14.94 -12.02 11.73
N LEU A 115 15.83 -11.51 10.84
CA LEU A 115 17.10 -10.92 11.25
C LEU A 115 16.89 -9.72 12.19
N LEU A 116 15.88 -8.91 11.91
CA LEU A 116 15.50 -7.76 12.72
C LEU A 116 14.70 -8.13 13.98
N ARG A 117 14.36 -9.41 14.18
CA ARG A 117 13.62 -9.93 15.33
C ARG A 117 12.30 -9.20 15.55
N PHE A 118 11.40 -9.28 14.57
CA PHE A 118 10.03 -8.84 14.75
C PHE A 118 9.33 -9.66 15.82
N ASP A 119 8.45 -9.02 16.59
CA ASP A 119 7.69 -9.64 17.68
C ASP A 119 6.31 -10.14 17.22
N GLY A 120 5.81 -9.65 16.07
CA GLY A 120 4.55 -10.06 15.48
C GLY A 120 4.25 -9.28 14.20
N ALA A 121 3.24 -9.75 13.46
CA ALA A 121 2.72 -9.07 12.28
C ALA A 121 1.19 -9.20 12.17
N GLY A 122 0.57 -8.18 11.60
CA GLY A 122 -0.78 -8.22 11.03
C GLY A 122 -0.80 -8.80 9.62
N VAL A 123 -1.96 -8.74 9.00
CA VAL A 123 -2.19 -9.12 7.59
C VAL A 123 -2.91 -7.97 6.92
N GLY A 124 -2.38 -7.49 5.79
CA GLY A 124 -3.05 -6.53 4.93
C GLY A 124 -3.80 -7.20 3.78
N ASN A 125 -4.18 -6.42 2.78
CA ASN A 125 -4.88 -6.95 1.60
C ASN A 125 -3.92 -7.59 0.61
N HIS A 126 -2.69 -7.11 0.49
CA HIS A 126 -1.71 -7.63 -0.46
C HIS A 126 -1.14 -9.00 -0.08
N GLU A 127 -1.35 -9.48 1.13
CA GLU A 127 -1.06 -10.87 1.50
C GLU A 127 -1.91 -11.88 0.71
N PHE A 128 -3.10 -11.50 0.23
CA PHE A 128 -4.02 -12.38 -0.49
C PHE A 128 -3.80 -12.43 -2.01
N ASN A 129 -3.00 -11.56 -2.59
CA ASN A 129 -2.89 -11.37 -4.04
C ASN A 129 -2.36 -12.61 -4.79
N TYR A 130 -1.57 -13.46 -4.14
CA TYR A 130 -1.09 -14.72 -4.73
C TYR A 130 -1.95 -15.94 -4.33
N GLY A 131 -3.07 -15.72 -3.62
CA GLY A 131 -4.04 -16.74 -3.22
C GLY A 131 -3.72 -17.44 -1.92
N LEU A 132 -4.75 -18.16 -1.41
CA LEU A 132 -4.70 -18.78 -0.07
C LEU A 132 -3.67 -19.90 0.05
N ALA A 133 -3.44 -20.67 -1.02
CA ALA A 133 -2.45 -21.76 -1.00
C ALA A 133 -1.02 -21.22 -0.85
N TYR A 134 -0.71 -20.12 -1.57
CA TYR A 134 0.58 -19.45 -1.43
C TYR A 134 0.73 -18.85 -0.03
N LEU A 135 -0.29 -18.11 0.45
CA LEU A 135 -0.27 -17.50 1.78
C LEU A 135 -0.05 -18.57 2.87
N ASN A 136 -0.77 -19.70 2.78
CA ASN A 136 -0.59 -20.84 3.68
C ASN A 136 0.85 -21.34 3.71
N GLN A 137 1.46 -21.50 2.52
CA GLN A 137 2.83 -21.99 2.39
C GLN A 137 3.84 -21.03 3.01
N VAL A 138 3.83 -19.76 2.58
CA VAL A 138 4.89 -18.81 2.93
C VAL A 138 4.83 -18.30 4.37
N THR A 139 3.65 -18.39 4.99
CA THR A 139 3.49 -18.08 6.43
C THR A 139 3.72 -19.28 7.34
N GLY A 140 3.93 -20.48 6.79
CA GLY A 140 4.03 -21.71 7.58
C GLY A 140 2.73 -22.07 8.31
N SER A 141 1.61 -21.53 7.87
CA SER A 141 0.28 -21.74 8.44
C SER A 141 -0.30 -23.10 8.03
N HIS A 142 -1.41 -23.45 8.62
CA HIS A 142 -2.19 -24.65 8.23
C HIS A 142 -3.66 -24.25 8.15
N PHE A 143 -4.04 -23.68 6.99
CA PHE A 143 -5.39 -23.23 6.77
C PHE A 143 -6.32 -24.39 6.45
N ASP A 144 -7.42 -24.48 7.20
CA ASP A 144 -8.53 -25.37 6.88
C ASP A 144 -9.59 -24.59 6.08
N VAL A 145 -9.31 -24.43 4.78
CA VAL A 145 -10.10 -23.60 3.85
C VAL A 145 -10.06 -24.20 2.44
N ASP A 146 -11.10 -23.98 1.67
CA ASP A 146 -11.16 -24.44 0.28
C ASP A 146 -10.07 -23.77 -0.57
N GLY A 147 -9.44 -24.58 -1.43
CA GLY A 147 -8.31 -24.14 -2.27
C GLY A 147 -6.94 -24.29 -1.62
N VAL A 148 -6.88 -24.75 -0.36
CA VAL A 148 -5.64 -25.22 0.29
C VAL A 148 -5.76 -26.72 0.50
N PRO A 149 -4.84 -27.56 -0.03
CA PRO A 149 -4.87 -29.02 0.19
C PRO A 149 -4.79 -29.35 1.68
N ALA A 150 -5.62 -30.31 2.13
CA ALA A 150 -5.64 -30.74 3.53
C ALA A 150 -4.31 -31.39 3.98
N ASP A 151 -3.57 -31.95 3.03
CA ASP A 151 -2.25 -32.56 3.19
C ASP A 151 -1.09 -31.60 2.84
N ALA A 152 -1.38 -30.31 2.66
CA ALA A 152 -0.33 -29.31 2.37
C ALA A 152 0.78 -29.38 3.44
N PRO A 153 2.07 -29.41 3.05
CA PRO A 153 3.15 -29.50 4.01
C PRO A 153 3.22 -28.21 4.88
N ARG A 154 3.63 -28.38 6.11
CA ARG A 154 3.98 -27.23 6.96
C ARG A 154 5.34 -26.69 6.52
N CYS A 155 5.33 -25.50 5.93
CA CYS A 155 6.54 -24.84 5.47
C CYS A 155 7.13 -23.92 6.54
N VAL A 156 8.38 -23.52 6.33
CA VAL A 156 9.03 -22.52 7.17
C VAL A 156 8.44 -21.15 6.84
N GLY A 157 7.77 -20.54 7.82
CA GLY A 157 7.28 -19.16 7.75
C GLY A 157 8.20 -18.17 8.49
N PRO A 158 7.68 -16.98 8.82
CA PRO A 158 8.38 -16.05 9.69
C PRO A 158 8.57 -16.61 11.10
N ALA A 159 9.63 -16.14 11.81
CA ALA A 159 9.94 -16.58 13.17
C ALA A 159 9.09 -15.89 14.26
N PHE A 160 8.07 -15.15 13.86
CA PHE A 160 7.17 -14.39 14.72
C PHE A 160 5.70 -14.74 14.40
N PRO A 161 4.77 -14.53 15.36
CA PRO A 161 3.36 -14.80 15.13
C PRO A 161 2.74 -13.80 14.13
N ILE A 162 1.83 -14.31 13.29
CA ILE A 162 0.93 -13.51 12.46
C ILE A 162 -0.46 -13.56 13.09
N VAL A 163 -1.13 -12.41 13.20
CA VAL A 163 -2.47 -12.27 13.78
C VAL A 163 -3.46 -11.67 12.77
N LEU A 164 -4.69 -12.25 12.71
CA LEU A 164 -5.78 -11.74 11.88
C LEU A 164 -7.11 -12.18 12.48
N ALA A 165 -7.89 -11.24 12.99
CA ALA A 165 -9.09 -11.53 13.77
C ALA A 165 -10.39 -11.58 12.94
N ASN A 166 -10.44 -10.89 11.81
CA ASN A 166 -11.70 -10.60 11.11
C ASN A 166 -11.90 -11.35 9.79
N ILE A 167 -10.99 -12.24 9.38
CA ILE A 167 -11.15 -13.10 8.19
C ILE A 167 -11.25 -14.57 8.62
N TYR A 168 -12.29 -15.25 8.16
CA TYR A 168 -12.68 -16.59 8.60
C TYR A 168 -12.80 -17.54 7.41
N SER A 169 -12.46 -18.81 7.62
CA SER A 169 -12.80 -19.89 6.68
C SER A 169 -14.32 -20.04 6.55
N ALA A 170 -14.83 -20.00 5.33
CA ALA A 170 -16.26 -20.23 5.08
C ALA A 170 -16.68 -21.66 5.47
N ARG A 171 -15.76 -22.64 5.33
CA ARG A 171 -15.99 -24.05 5.64
C ARG A 171 -16.06 -24.33 7.14
N THR A 172 -15.05 -23.87 7.91
CA THR A 172 -14.93 -24.20 9.34
C THR A 172 -15.53 -23.15 10.26
N ARG A 173 -15.78 -21.96 9.77
CA ARG A 173 -16.22 -20.78 10.53
C ARG A 173 -15.18 -20.34 11.58
N GLN A 174 -13.94 -20.83 11.49
CA GLN A 174 -12.83 -20.44 12.36
C GLN A 174 -12.01 -19.34 11.70
N PRO A 175 -11.35 -18.45 12.48
CA PRO A 175 -10.42 -17.47 11.94
C PRO A 175 -9.33 -18.12 11.10
N LEU A 176 -8.90 -17.45 10.02
CA LEU A 176 -7.86 -17.96 9.13
C LEU A 176 -6.49 -18.02 9.81
N PHE A 177 -6.17 -17.02 10.61
CA PHE A 177 -5.01 -16.97 11.50
C PHE A 177 -5.45 -16.92 12.97
N GLN A 178 -4.50 -16.94 13.91
CA GLN A 178 -4.82 -16.61 15.30
C GLN A 178 -5.37 -15.18 15.37
N PRO A 179 -6.53 -14.94 16.00
CA PRO A 179 -7.12 -13.60 16.07
C PRO A 179 -6.21 -12.58 16.75
N TYR A 180 -5.54 -13.03 17.82
CA TYR A 180 -4.64 -12.25 18.62
C TYR A 180 -3.55 -13.13 19.26
N ARG A 181 -2.51 -12.48 19.78
CA ARG A 181 -1.46 -13.11 20.58
C ARG A 181 -1.17 -12.27 21.80
N ILE A 182 -1.03 -12.89 22.98
CA ILE A 182 -0.56 -12.23 24.19
C ILE A 182 0.95 -12.50 24.32
N LEU A 183 1.73 -11.42 24.21
CA LEU A 183 3.18 -11.43 24.33
C LEU A 183 3.57 -11.10 25.78
N THR A 184 4.14 -12.06 26.49
CA THR A 184 4.69 -11.81 27.84
C THR A 184 6.12 -11.35 27.73
N ARG A 185 6.44 -10.23 28.36
CA ARG A 185 7.79 -9.63 28.33
C ARG A 185 8.23 -9.23 29.73
N GLU A 186 9.52 -9.42 29.98
CA GLU A 186 10.21 -8.80 31.09
C GLU A 186 10.63 -7.39 30.68
N ILE A 187 10.35 -6.39 31.50
CA ILE A 187 10.65 -4.99 31.24
C ILE A 187 11.39 -4.36 32.42
N GLY A 188 12.34 -3.49 32.09
CA GLY A 188 12.94 -2.59 33.09
C GLY A 188 11.93 -1.52 33.49
N ALA A 189 11.82 -1.29 34.79
CA ALA A 189 10.86 -0.35 35.37
C ALA A 189 11.50 0.41 36.54
N THR A 190 10.80 1.44 37.03
CA THR A 190 11.21 2.23 38.22
C THR A 190 10.10 2.11 39.27
N GLY A 191 10.48 1.65 40.43
CA GLY A 191 9.58 1.51 41.57
C GLY A 191 9.12 2.86 42.15
N PRO A 192 8.09 2.89 43.00
CA PRO A 192 7.58 4.12 43.62
C PRO A 192 8.64 4.77 44.55
N ASP A 193 9.68 4.03 44.96
CA ASP A 193 10.82 4.53 45.74
C ASP A 193 11.93 5.09 44.84
N GLY A 194 11.72 5.18 43.52
CA GLY A 194 12.70 5.65 42.54
C GLY A 194 13.79 4.66 42.15
N LYS A 195 13.77 3.42 42.68
CA LYS A 195 14.77 2.42 42.35
C LYS A 195 14.42 1.60 41.10
N PRO A 196 15.44 1.20 40.30
CA PRO A 196 15.22 0.32 39.17
C PRO A 196 14.78 -1.09 39.65
N LEU A 197 13.87 -1.68 38.91
CA LEU A 197 13.41 -3.05 39.08
C LEU A 197 13.06 -3.69 37.74
N THR A 198 12.87 -4.99 37.76
CA THR A 198 12.34 -5.75 36.60
C THR A 198 10.91 -6.16 36.90
N ALA A 199 10.04 -6.00 35.93
CA ALA A 199 8.64 -6.37 36.03
C ALA A 199 8.17 -7.14 34.76
N MET A 200 7.08 -7.87 34.92
CA MET A 200 6.45 -8.56 33.78
C MET A 200 5.31 -7.72 33.23
N ILE A 201 5.14 -7.74 31.90
CA ILE A 201 4.01 -7.15 31.21
C ILE A 201 3.45 -8.13 30.17
N LYS A 202 2.14 -8.14 30.00
CA LYS A 202 1.44 -8.91 28.97
C LYS A 202 0.80 -7.97 27.96
N VAL A 203 1.37 -7.97 26.74
CA VAL A 203 0.86 -7.12 25.63
C VAL A 203 0.09 -8.00 24.66
N GLY A 204 -1.20 -7.79 24.54
CA GLY A 204 -2.04 -8.41 23.54
C GLY A 204 -1.93 -7.66 22.22
N ILE A 205 -1.57 -8.35 21.15
CA ILE A 205 -1.64 -7.83 19.77
C ILE A 205 -2.82 -8.49 19.06
N ILE A 206 -3.67 -7.71 18.38
CA ILE A 206 -4.82 -8.19 17.60
C ILE A 206 -4.76 -7.63 16.19
N GLY A 207 -4.94 -8.49 15.17
CA GLY A 207 -4.79 -8.11 13.75
C GLY A 207 -6.13 -7.89 13.05
N PHE A 208 -6.17 -6.92 12.12
CA PHE A 208 -7.32 -6.69 11.25
C PHE A 208 -6.87 -6.36 9.84
N ALA A 209 -7.53 -6.97 8.84
CA ALA A 209 -7.42 -6.63 7.43
C ALA A 209 -8.67 -5.90 6.94
N PRO A 210 -8.58 -5.06 5.88
CA PRO A 210 -9.75 -4.41 5.31
C PRO A 210 -10.74 -5.45 4.78
N PRO A 211 -12.02 -5.46 5.22
CA PRO A 211 -13.02 -6.42 4.75
C PRO A 211 -13.27 -6.36 3.24
N ALA A 212 -12.98 -5.22 2.61
CA ALA A 212 -13.11 -4.99 1.17
C ALA A 212 -12.18 -5.90 0.33
N VAL A 213 -11.13 -6.50 0.91
CA VAL A 213 -10.24 -7.45 0.24
C VAL A 213 -11.01 -8.63 -0.40
N LEU A 214 -12.15 -9.03 0.18
CA LEU A 214 -13.00 -10.08 -0.41
C LEU A 214 -13.52 -9.71 -1.80
N SER A 215 -13.68 -8.41 -2.08
CA SER A 215 -14.10 -7.90 -3.38
C SER A 215 -12.91 -7.69 -4.30
N TRP A 216 -11.78 -7.21 -3.76
CA TRP A 216 -10.58 -6.92 -4.55
C TRP A 216 -9.90 -8.20 -5.04
N ASP A 217 -9.84 -9.24 -4.20
CA ASP A 217 -9.25 -10.54 -4.50
C ASP A 217 -10.29 -11.66 -4.66
N LYS A 218 -11.45 -11.31 -5.18
CA LYS A 218 -12.59 -12.22 -5.37
C LYS A 218 -12.19 -13.54 -6.02
N ARG A 219 -11.33 -13.51 -7.05
CA ARG A 219 -10.83 -14.72 -7.74
C ARG A 219 -10.21 -15.76 -6.79
N TRP A 220 -9.59 -15.31 -5.71
CA TRP A 220 -8.94 -16.16 -4.73
C TRP A 220 -9.80 -16.50 -3.52
N LEU A 221 -10.69 -15.56 -3.13
CA LEU A 221 -11.35 -15.55 -1.84
C LEU A 221 -12.85 -15.91 -1.89
N ASP A 222 -13.52 -15.73 -3.06
CA ASP A 222 -14.96 -15.93 -3.20
C ASP A 222 -15.41 -17.33 -2.79
N GLY A 223 -16.40 -17.41 -1.90
CA GLY A 223 -16.93 -18.67 -1.35
C GLY A 223 -16.01 -19.42 -0.40
N LYS A 224 -14.74 -19.04 -0.28
CA LYS A 224 -13.73 -19.74 0.55
C LYS A 224 -13.57 -19.11 1.92
N VAL A 225 -13.63 -17.78 2.00
CA VAL A 225 -13.53 -17.02 3.24
C VAL A 225 -14.63 -15.97 3.33
N TYR A 226 -14.89 -15.47 4.53
CA TYR A 226 -15.74 -14.33 4.78
C TYR A 226 -15.09 -13.40 5.79
N ALA A 227 -15.50 -12.12 5.81
CA ALA A 227 -15.02 -11.12 6.74
C ALA A 227 -16.11 -10.68 7.70
N GLU A 228 -15.73 -10.42 8.95
CA GLU A 228 -16.51 -9.64 9.92
C GLU A 228 -15.98 -8.20 9.96
N GLY A 229 -16.80 -7.27 10.45
CA GLY A 229 -16.38 -5.88 10.60
C GLY A 229 -15.28 -5.71 11.65
N VAL A 230 -14.38 -4.77 11.42
CA VAL A 230 -13.25 -4.49 12.32
C VAL A 230 -13.72 -4.15 13.73
N ARG A 231 -14.71 -3.25 13.83
CA ARG A 231 -15.28 -2.81 15.12
C ARG A 231 -15.94 -3.96 15.89
N GLU A 232 -16.80 -4.74 15.23
CA GLU A 232 -17.51 -5.86 15.84
C GLU A 232 -16.54 -6.95 16.30
N THR A 233 -15.51 -7.20 15.51
CA THR A 233 -14.48 -8.18 15.84
C THR A 233 -13.61 -7.71 17.01
N ALA A 234 -13.27 -6.43 17.08
CA ALA A 234 -12.56 -5.85 18.21
C ALA A 234 -13.42 -5.95 19.51
N GLN A 235 -14.70 -5.61 19.43
CA GLN A 235 -15.64 -5.75 20.57
C GLN A 235 -15.78 -7.20 21.05
N LYS A 236 -15.61 -8.18 20.17
CA LYS A 236 -15.66 -9.62 20.50
C LYS A 236 -14.40 -10.08 21.22
N TYR A 237 -13.21 -9.73 20.71
CA TYR A 237 -11.96 -10.33 21.18
C TYR A 237 -11.24 -9.53 22.27
N ILE A 238 -11.37 -8.20 22.33
CA ILE A 238 -10.67 -7.39 23.35
C ILE A 238 -11.06 -7.80 24.78
N PRO A 239 -12.35 -8.04 25.11
CA PRO A 239 -12.71 -8.54 26.44
C PRO A 239 -12.11 -9.90 26.78
N GLN A 240 -11.96 -10.80 25.77
CA GLN A 240 -11.33 -12.11 25.95
C GLN A 240 -9.83 -11.94 26.27
N MET A 241 -9.12 -11.11 25.51
CA MET A 241 -7.71 -10.81 25.77
C MET A 241 -7.48 -10.26 27.19
N ARG A 242 -8.35 -9.35 27.64
CA ARG A 242 -8.30 -8.82 29.01
C ARG A 242 -8.56 -9.91 30.06
N ALA A 243 -9.53 -10.78 29.82
CA ALA A 243 -9.83 -11.92 30.71
C ALA A 243 -8.68 -12.93 30.78
N GLU A 244 -7.90 -13.09 29.70
CA GLU A 244 -6.67 -13.89 29.64
C GLU A 244 -5.47 -13.17 30.25
N GLY A 245 -5.67 -11.95 30.76
CA GLY A 245 -4.68 -11.19 31.52
C GLY A 245 -3.78 -10.29 30.68
N ALA A 246 -4.22 -9.85 29.49
CA ALA A 246 -3.51 -8.80 28.75
C ALA A 246 -3.57 -7.47 29.53
N ASP A 247 -2.41 -6.93 29.87
CA ASP A 247 -2.28 -5.60 30.48
C ASP A 247 -2.57 -4.50 29.45
N LEU A 248 -2.06 -4.67 28.24
CA LEU A 248 -2.26 -3.74 27.12
C LEU A 248 -2.85 -4.47 25.93
N VAL A 249 -3.63 -3.76 25.12
CA VAL A 249 -4.14 -4.23 23.81
C VAL A 249 -3.70 -3.26 22.73
N VAL A 250 -2.88 -3.77 21.81
CA VAL A 250 -2.40 -3.08 20.62
C VAL A 250 -3.13 -3.61 19.39
N ALA A 251 -3.88 -2.76 18.71
CA ALA A 251 -4.50 -3.11 17.45
C ALA A 251 -3.49 -2.91 16.31
N VAL A 252 -3.19 -3.99 15.60
CA VAL A 252 -2.41 -4.02 14.37
C VAL A 252 -3.43 -4.07 13.23
N SER A 253 -3.92 -2.90 12.83
CA SER A 253 -5.08 -2.78 11.95
C SER A 253 -4.70 -2.16 10.61
N HIS A 254 -4.65 -3.02 9.59
CA HIS A 254 -4.32 -2.61 8.23
C HIS A 254 -5.50 -1.88 7.59
N GLY A 255 -5.53 -0.57 7.76
CA GLY A 255 -6.54 0.37 7.27
C GLY A 255 -6.14 1.80 7.62
N GLY A 256 -6.75 2.77 6.96
CA GLY A 256 -6.62 4.19 7.22
C GLY A 256 -7.70 4.74 8.15
N LEU A 257 -7.98 6.05 8.00
CA LEU A 257 -9.00 6.78 8.75
C LEU A 257 -10.08 7.28 7.78
N ASP A 258 -11.35 6.99 8.09
CA ASP A 258 -12.51 7.49 7.34
C ASP A 258 -13.68 7.69 8.33
N ASP A 259 -14.38 8.83 8.23
CA ASP A 259 -15.56 9.17 9.04
C ASP A 259 -16.89 8.99 8.30
N ALA A 260 -16.86 8.41 7.08
CA ALA A 260 -18.08 8.00 6.38
C ALA A 260 -18.95 7.12 7.30
N PRO A 261 -20.28 7.11 7.17
CA PRO A 261 -21.15 6.31 8.02
C PRO A 261 -20.67 4.87 8.12
N TYR A 262 -20.45 4.39 9.35
CA TYR A 262 -19.85 3.09 9.59
C TYR A 262 -20.61 1.96 8.89
N SER A 263 -19.85 1.08 8.29
CA SER A 263 -20.30 -0.17 7.70
C SER A 263 -19.33 -1.29 8.07
N ALA A 264 -19.84 -2.48 8.33
CA ALA A 264 -19.01 -3.65 8.62
C ALA A 264 -18.11 -4.09 7.42
N ARG A 265 -18.28 -3.50 6.25
CA ARG A 265 -17.46 -3.71 5.07
C ARG A 265 -16.58 -2.51 4.73
N MET A 266 -16.50 -1.55 5.62
CA MET A 266 -15.68 -0.36 5.50
C MET A 266 -14.20 -0.73 5.35
N ASP A 267 -13.52 -0.03 4.45
CA ASP A 267 -12.11 -0.21 4.14
C ASP A 267 -11.22 0.38 5.25
N ASP A 268 -11.37 1.67 5.53
CA ASP A 268 -10.58 2.44 6.47
C ASP A 268 -11.30 2.63 7.82
N ALA A 269 -11.47 1.53 8.58
CA ALA A 269 -12.32 1.49 9.76
C ALA A 269 -11.66 1.99 11.07
N ASN A 270 -10.40 2.44 11.04
CA ASN A 270 -9.62 2.74 12.26
C ASN A 270 -10.15 3.96 13.04
N TYR A 271 -10.84 4.89 12.38
CA TYR A 271 -11.56 5.96 13.05
C TYR A 271 -12.59 5.42 14.04
N TYR A 272 -13.31 4.34 13.68
CA TYR A 272 -14.29 3.68 14.54
C TYR A 272 -13.66 2.66 15.49
N LEU A 273 -12.56 2.03 15.10
CA LEU A 273 -11.81 1.12 15.98
C LEU A 273 -11.28 1.84 17.22
N SER A 274 -10.81 3.09 17.06
CA SER A 274 -10.31 3.90 18.18
C SER A 274 -11.36 4.20 19.24
N GLN A 275 -12.65 4.04 18.93
CA GLN A 275 -13.76 4.24 19.85
C GLN A 275 -14.15 2.95 20.60
N VAL A 276 -13.54 1.81 20.27
CA VAL A 276 -13.79 0.54 20.96
C VAL A 276 -13.08 0.56 22.32
N PRO A 277 -13.82 0.34 23.43
CA PRO A 277 -13.21 0.33 24.75
C PRO A 277 -12.12 -0.75 24.87
N GLY A 278 -11.00 -0.39 25.47
CA GLY A 278 -9.89 -1.30 25.75
C GLY A 278 -8.79 -1.34 24.69
N VAL A 279 -8.88 -0.55 23.63
CA VAL A 279 -7.75 -0.32 22.71
C VAL A 279 -6.80 0.70 23.34
N ASP A 280 -5.54 0.32 23.59
CA ASP A 280 -4.51 1.17 24.21
C ASP A 280 -3.63 1.88 23.20
N ALA A 281 -3.36 1.25 22.05
CA ALA A 281 -2.62 1.83 20.93
C ALA A 281 -3.03 1.18 19.61
N MET A 282 -2.82 1.90 18.50
CA MET A 282 -3.08 1.41 17.15
C MET A 282 -1.84 1.57 16.26
N LEU A 283 -1.49 0.52 15.54
CA LEU A 283 -0.61 0.54 14.40
C LEU A 283 -1.51 0.47 13.17
N ILE A 284 -1.42 1.44 12.27
CA ILE A 284 -2.34 1.61 11.14
C ILE A 284 -1.58 1.73 9.81
N GLY A 285 -2.21 1.44 8.67
CA GLY A 285 -1.52 1.36 7.38
C GLY A 285 -2.46 1.56 6.19
N HIS A 286 -2.22 0.83 5.08
CA HIS A 286 -3.06 0.74 3.89
C HIS A 286 -3.11 2.02 3.02
N SER A 287 -3.37 3.18 3.60
CA SER A 287 -3.46 4.44 2.85
C SER A 287 -2.10 5.04 2.47
N HIS A 288 -0.98 4.39 2.87
CA HIS A 288 0.39 4.77 2.56
C HIS A 288 0.82 6.15 3.07
N GLN A 289 0.06 6.73 3.99
CA GLN A 289 0.33 8.06 4.54
C GLN A 289 1.29 8.01 5.71
N GLN A 290 1.81 9.17 6.09
CA GLN A 290 2.58 9.34 7.32
C GLN A 290 1.68 9.96 8.39
N PHE A 291 1.50 9.24 9.52
CA PHE A 291 0.81 9.75 10.70
C PHE A 291 1.64 9.42 11.96
N PRO A 292 1.87 10.36 12.90
CA PRO A 292 1.42 11.75 12.88
C PRO A 292 2.07 12.62 11.81
N ASN A 293 1.34 13.67 11.36
CA ASN A 293 1.86 14.67 10.45
C ASN A 293 1.13 16.00 10.64
N ALA A 294 1.67 16.86 11.48
CA ALA A 294 1.07 18.16 11.84
C ALA A 294 0.85 19.08 10.61
N ALA A 295 1.69 18.94 9.57
CA ALA A 295 1.61 19.73 8.35
C ALA A 295 0.61 19.18 7.32
N SER A 296 0.05 17.99 7.55
CA SER A 296 -0.85 17.35 6.61
C SER A 296 -2.13 18.15 6.39
N LYS A 297 -2.55 18.25 5.14
CA LYS A 297 -3.82 18.85 4.72
C LYS A 297 -4.85 17.79 4.31
N LEU A 298 -4.52 16.51 4.47
CA LEU A 298 -5.41 15.41 4.12
C LEU A 298 -6.70 15.49 4.95
N PRO A 299 -7.88 15.33 4.34
CA PRO A 299 -9.16 15.44 5.04
C PRO A 299 -9.24 14.47 6.22
N GLU A 300 -8.83 13.23 6.06
CA GLU A 300 -8.85 12.16 7.05
C GLU A 300 -8.02 12.46 8.31
N PHE A 301 -7.01 13.34 8.21
CA PHE A 301 -6.20 13.76 9.37
C PHE A 301 -6.78 15.02 10.06
N ASN A 302 -7.85 15.58 9.53
CA ASN A 302 -8.55 16.72 10.08
C ASN A 302 -9.96 16.37 10.60
N LEU A 303 -10.25 15.07 10.77
CA LEU A 303 -11.53 14.58 11.30
C LEU A 303 -11.70 14.94 12.79
N PRO A 304 -12.94 15.08 13.28
CA PRO A 304 -13.20 15.28 14.71
C PRO A 304 -12.57 14.16 15.56
N GLY A 305 -11.83 14.52 16.62
CA GLY A 305 -11.15 13.56 17.48
C GLY A 305 -9.79 13.05 16.96
N VAL A 306 -9.34 13.48 15.78
CA VAL A 306 -7.99 13.21 15.28
C VAL A 306 -7.06 14.37 15.64
N ASP A 307 -6.02 14.08 16.41
CA ASP A 307 -4.91 15.02 16.66
C ASP A 307 -3.69 14.58 15.85
N LYS A 308 -3.56 15.17 14.66
CA LYS A 308 -2.48 14.87 13.71
C LYS A 308 -1.09 15.34 14.15
N ALA A 309 -1.01 16.18 15.17
CA ALA A 309 0.26 16.63 15.73
C ALA A 309 0.71 15.72 16.88
N ALA A 310 -0.22 15.34 17.76
CA ALA A 310 0.05 14.42 18.86
C ALA A 310 0.04 12.94 18.45
N GLY A 311 -0.48 12.59 17.28
CA GLY A 311 -0.59 11.20 16.81
C GLY A 311 -1.66 10.43 17.58
N THR A 312 -2.85 11.01 17.75
CA THR A 312 -3.94 10.31 18.44
C THR A 312 -5.25 10.36 17.67
N VAL A 313 -6.05 9.29 17.80
CA VAL A 313 -7.41 9.21 17.27
C VAL A 313 -8.34 8.91 18.44
N HIS A 314 -9.27 9.83 18.74
CA HIS A 314 -10.11 9.81 19.95
C HIS A 314 -9.30 9.59 21.26
N GLY A 315 -8.08 10.16 21.30
CA GLY A 315 -7.15 10.02 22.41
C GLY A 315 -6.44 8.66 22.50
N VAL A 316 -6.60 7.77 21.54
CA VAL A 316 -5.82 6.54 21.41
C VAL A 316 -4.56 6.85 20.58
N PRO A 317 -3.33 6.59 21.10
CA PRO A 317 -2.11 6.71 20.34
C PRO A 317 -2.15 5.86 19.06
N ALA A 318 -1.83 6.46 17.92
CA ALA A 318 -1.83 5.78 16.63
C ALA A 318 -0.64 6.22 15.78
N VAL A 319 -0.05 5.32 15.02
CA VAL A 319 1.04 5.63 14.09
C VAL A 319 0.80 4.94 12.75
N MET A 320 1.25 5.58 11.64
CA MET A 320 1.31 5.02 10.29
C MET A 320 2.66 5.37 9.68
N ALA A 321 3.45 4.35 9.39
CA ALA A 321 4.84 4.50 8.93
C ALA A 321 4.99 4.65 7.41
N SER A 322 3.95 5.13 6.70
CA SER A 322 3.95 5.30 5.24
C SER A 322 4.08 3.95 4.51
N LEU A 323 5.04 3.80 3.58
CA LEU A 323 5.21 2.59 2.79
C LEU A 323 6.70 2.34 2.45
N TRP A 324 7.03 1.13 1.99
CA TRP A 324 8.34 0.72 1.42
C TRP A 324 9.52 0.93 2.36
N GLY A 325 9.27 0.94 3.69
CA GLY A 325 10.32 1.18 4.68
C GLY A 325 10.86 2.61 4.68
N LYS A 326 10.10 3.60 4.22
CA LYS A 326 10.49 5.03 4.26
C LYS A 326 10.52 5.60 5.66
N HIS A 327 9.70 5.05 6.55
CA HIS A 327 9.58 5.51 7.94
C HIS A 327 9.56 4.32 8.89
N LEU A 328 9.86 4.60 10.16
CA LEU A 328 9.61 3.74 11.31
C LEU A 328 8.59 4.46 12.20
N GLY A 329 7.46 3.82 12.47
CA GLY A 329 6.51 4.28 13.49
C GLY A 329 7.05 3.99 14.89
N VAL A 330 6.91 4.93 15.81
CA VAL A 330 7.34 4.81 17.20
C VAL A 330 6.26 5.36 18.12
N ILE A 331 5.68 4.52 18.98
CA ILE A 331 4.79 4.93 20.08
C ILE A 331 5.50 4.64 21.40
N GLY A 332 5.94 5.67 22.09
CA GLY A 332 6.57 5.55 23.42
C GLY A 332 5.52 5.58 24.52
N LEU A 333 4.95 4.42 24.88
CA LEU A 333 3.92 4.29 25.91
C LEU A 333 4.54 4.53 27.30
N ARG A 334 3.98 5.48 28.04
CA ARG A 334 4.27 5.66 29.47
C ARG A 334 3.27 4.87 30.29
N LEU A 335 3.78 3.98 31.13
CA LEU A 335 3.02 3.00 31.86
C LEU A 335 3.15 3.21 33.37
N THR A 336 2.04 3.00 34.09
CA THR A 336 2.03 2.92 35.56
C THR A 336 1.31 1.64 35.98
N TYR A 337 1.86 0.89 36.91
CA TYR A 337 1.23 -0.30 37.45
C TYR A 337 0.26 0.09 38.58
N ASP A 338 -1.04 -0.22 38.43
CA ASP A 338 -2.10 0.16 39.38
C ASP A 338 -2.33 -0.87 40.51
N GLY A 339 -1.58 -1.95 40.54
CA GLY A 339 -1.72 -3.08 41.46
C GLY A 339 -2.46 -4.27 40.85
N LYS A 340 -3.02 -4.13 39.63
CA LYS A 340 -3.70 -5.19 38.90
C LYS A 340 -3.15 -5.35 37.48
N ALA A 341 -2.91 -4.23 36.79
CA ALA A 341 -2.43 -4.20 35.42
C ALA A 341 -1.55 -2.96 35.17
N TRP A 342 -0.83 -2.97 34.06
CA TRP A 342 -0.18 -1.80 33.53
C TRP A 342 -1.20 -0.91 32.82
N VAL A 343 -1.18 0.39 33.12
CA VAL A 343 -2.11 1.40 32.59
C VAL A 343 -1.31 2.44 31.81
N VAL A 344 -1.80 2.78 30.60
CA VAL A 344 -1.18 3.79 29.73
C VAL A 344 -1.51 5.19 30.26
N ASP A 345 -0.47 5.98 30.54
CA ASP A 345 -0.60 7.42 30.68
C ASP A 345 -0.59 8.10 29.30
N LYS A 346 -1.77 8.28 28.74
CA LYS A 346 -1.95 8.86 27.39
C LYS A 346 -1.39 10.28 27.26
N ARG A 347 -1.28 11.05 28.36
CA ARG A 347 -0.76 12.42 28.34
C ARG A 347 0.76 12.48 28.19
N ARG A 348 1.47 11.47 28.68
CA ARG A 348 2.93 11.36 28.62
C ARG A 348 3.40 10.43 27.49
N THR A 349 2.48 9.80 26.78
CA THR A 349 2.79 8.96 25.61
C THR A 349 3.20 9.84 24.43
N THR A 350 4.24 9.42 23.71
CA THR A 350 4.76 10.09 22.52
C THR A 350 4.49 9.26 21.28
N VAL A 351 4.20 9.91 20.16
CA VAL A 351 4.01 9.25 18.87
C VAL A 351 4.79 10.00 17.79
N GLU A 352 5.53 9.27 16.97
CA GLU A 352 6.27 9.83 15.85
C GLU A 352 6.41 8.82 14.71
N ALA A 353 6.55 9.32 13.49
CA ALA A 353 6.96 8.54 12.32
C ALA A 353 8.34 9.04 11.88
N ARG A 354 9.39 8.29 12.18
CA ARG A 354 10.80 8.62 11.91
C ARG A 354 11.14 8.31 10.47
N GLY A 355 11.50 9.31 9.68
CA GLY A 355 11.90 9.14 8.29
C GLY A 355 13.32 8.58 8.14
N THR A 356 13.55 7.81 7.07
CA THR A 356 14.91 7.38 6.65
C THR A 356 15.69 8.54 6.03
N GLN A 357 15.02 9.60 5.57
CA GLN A 357 15.65 10.81 5.07
C GLN A 357 15.93 11.80 6.21
N ASN A 358 17.17 12.23 6.30
CA ASN A 358 17.63 13.25 7.25
C ASN A 358 17.19 14.67 6.82
N PRO A 359 17.17 15.67 7.73
CA PRO A 359 16.84 17.07 7.40
C PRO A 359 17.73 17.68 6.32
N ASP A 360 18.99 17.25 6.18
CA ASP A 360 19.93 17.68 5.14
C ASP A 360 19.72 16.97 3.78
N ARG A 361 18.63 16.19 3.66
CA ARG A 361 18.25 15.37 2.51
C ARG A 361 19.14 14.13 2.25
N SER A 362 20.14 13.87 3.08
CA SER A 362 20.83 12.58 3.08
C SER A 362 19.90 11.49 3.62
N TYR A 363 20.31 10.24 3.49
CA TYR A 363 19.55 9.11 4.03
C TYR A 363 20.37 8.38 5.10
N VAL A 364 19.69 7.80 6.08
CA VAL A 364 20.36 6.92 7.05
C VAL A 364 21.04 5.76 6.30
N ALA A 365 22.13 5.25 6.86
CA ALA A 365 22.87 4.15 6.25
C ALA A 365 21.99 2.90 6.13
N ALA A 366 22.12 2.17 5.03
CA ALA A 366 21.55 0.83 4.88
C ALA A 366 22.30 -0.18 5.77
N ASP A 367 21.58 -1.18 6.29
CA ASP A 367 22.19 -2.28 7.04
C ASP A 367 22.77 -3.32 6.07
N PRO A 368 24.09 -3.47 5.97
CA PRO A 368 24.72 -4.38 5.00
C PRO A 368 24.42 -5.86 5.27
N ALA A 369 24.01 -6.21 6.49
CA ALA A 369 23.66 -7.60 6.83
C ALA A 369 22.38 -8.03 6.10
N ILE A 370 21.41 -7.12 5.89
CA ILE A 370 20.20 -7.40 5.13
C ILE A 370 20.52 -7.60 3.65
N ALA A 371 21.33 -6.71 3.05
CA ALA A 371 21.75 -6.82 1.67
C ALA A 371 22.47 -8.15 1.39
N ALA A 372 23.40 -8.54 2.28
CA ALA A 372 24.10 -9.82 2.17
C ALA A 372 23.15 -11.02 2.27
N LEU A 373 22.14 -10.95 3.15
CA LEU A 373 21.19 -12.03 3.40
C LEU A 373 20.31 -12.37 2.20
N VAL A 374 19.97 -11.37 1.36
CA VAL A 374 19.06 -11.51 0.21
C VAL A 374 19.74 -11.30 -1.14
N ALA A 375 21.08 -11.33 -1.19
CA ALA A 375 21.85 -11.04 -2.40
C ALA A 375 21.46 -11.95 -3.59
N ALA A 376 21.27 -13.24 -3.33
CA ALA A 376 20.94 -14.22 -4.38
C ALA A 376 19.56 -13.94 -5.01
N GLU A 377 18.57 -13.63 -4.17
CA GLU A 377 17.21 -13.27 -4.61
C GLU A 377 17.21 -11.93 -5.36
N HIS A 378 17.98 -10.97 -4.89
CA HIS A 378 18.16 -9.66 -5.54
C HIS A 378 18.73 -9.81 -6.97
N GLU A 379 19.86 -10.51 -7.12
CA GLU A 379 20.47 -10.74 -8.42
C GLU A 379 19.57 -11.54 -9.37
N ALA A 380 18.87 -12.56 -8.84
CA ALA A 380 17.95 -13.34 -9.64
C ALA A 380 16.76 -12.49 -10.13
N THR A 381 16.25 -11.59 -9.30
CA THR A 381 15.20 -10.65 -9.66
C THR A 381 15.66 -9.67 -10.73
N ILE A 382 16.88 -9.12 -10.63
CA ILE A 382 17.44 -8.25 -11.67
C ILE A 382 17.49 -8.97 -13.02
N ARG A 383 17.96 -10.22 -13.05
CA ARG A 383 17.98 -11.03 -14.29
C ARG A 383 16.59 -11.27 -14.85
N TYR A 384 15.63 -11.57 -13.97
CA TYR A 384 14.24 -11.80 -14.36
C TYR A 384 13.61 -10.58 -15.03
N VAL A 385 13.72 -9.40 -14.40
CA VAL A 385 13.06 -8.20 -14.93
C VAL A 385 13.69 -7.68 -16.22
N GLN A 386 14.89 -8.13 -16.57
CA GLN A 386 15.58 -7.82 -17.83
C GLN A 386 15.18 -8.74 -18.99
N THR A 387 14.25 -9.69 -18.79
CA THR A 387 13.77 -10.56 -19.88
C THR A 387 13.13 -9.73 -20.99
N PRO A 388 13.63 -9.80 -22.26
CA PRO A 388 13.12 -9.00 -23.37
C PRO A 388 11.66 -9.32 -23.71
N VAL A 389 10.85 -8.29 -24.02
CA VAL A 389 9.44 -8.44 -24.41
C VAL A 389 9.10 -7.77 -25.75
N GLY A 390 9.91 -6.84 -26.24
CA GLY A 390 9.68 -6.12 -27.49
C GLY A 390 10.58 -4.92 -27.69
N THR A 391 10.19 -3.99 -28.56
CA THR A 391 10.87 -2.69 -28.77
C THR A 391 9.88 -1.55 -28.89
N SER A 392 10.36 -0.30 -28.68
CA SER A 392 9.57 0.93 -28.91
C SER A 392 10.41 1.99 -29.61
N ASP A 393 9.83 2.73 -30.56
CA ASP A 393 10.47 3.88 -31.22
C ASP A 393 10.19 5.21 -30.49
N PHE A 394 9.40 5.21 -29.41
CA PHE A 394 9.03 6.40 -28.66
C PHE A 394 9.13 6.19 -27.15
N ARG A 395 9.26 7.31 -26.43
CA ARG A 395 9.31 7.33 -24.96
C ARG A 395 7.90 7.39 -24.38
N MET A 396 7.66 6.63 -23.31
CA MET A 396 6.39 6.56 -22.58
C MET A 396 6.60 7.04 -21.15
N THR A 397 5.95 8.11 -20.75
CA THR A 397 6.21 8.77 -19.44
C THR A 397 4.93 9.19 -18.73
N THR A 398 5.08 9.54 -17.44
CA THR A 398 4.01 10.14 -16.62
C THR A 398 4.38 11.52 -16.07
N TYR A 399 5.52 12.11 -16.48
CA TYR A 399 5.96 13.43 -15.98
C TYR A 399 4.92 14.53 -16.20
N PHE A 400 4.18 14.48 -17.31
CA PHE A 400 3.16 15.45 -17.68
C PHE A 400 1.77 14.82 -17.84
N ALA A 401 1.51 13.71 -17.13
CA ALA A 401 0.21 13.05 -17.17
C ALA A 401 -0.93 13.99 -16.72
N ASP A 402 -0.68 14.81 -15.70
CA ASP A 402 -1.61 15.83 -15.21
C ASP A 402 -1.77 17.03 -16.17
N ALA A 403 -0.96 17.13 -17.22
CA ALA A 403 -1.02 18.21 -18.23
C ALA A 403 -1.46 17.73 -19.63
N GLY A 404 -1.71 16.44 -19.80
CA GLY A 404 -2.18 15.87 -21.07
C GLY A 404 -1.23 14.93 -21.78
N ASP A 405 -0.08 14.56 -21.21
CA ASP A 405 0.73 13.46 -21.73
C ASP A 405 0.14 12.11 -21.27
N ILE A 406 -0.44 11.40 -22.21
CA ILE A 406 -1.05 10.09 -22.00
C ILE A 406 -0.24 8.95 -22.61
N SER A 407 1.01 9.19 -23.03
CA SER A 407 1.83 8.22 -23.75
C SER A 407 1.99 6.87 -23.03
N ALA A 408 2.16 6.88 -21.71
CA ALA A 408 2.24 5.65 -20.90
C ALA A 408 0.87 4.97 -20.75
N ILE A 409 -0.22 5.73 -20.59
CA ILE A 409 -1.56 5.21 -20.31
C ILE A 409 -2.23 4.69 -21.58
N GLU A 410 -1.95 5.32 -22.73
CA GLU A 410 -2.45 4.89 -24.04
C GLU A 410 -2.13 3.41 -24.31
N LEU A 411 -0.90 3.00 -24.12
CA LEU A 411 -0.48 1.61 -24.35
C LEU A 411 -1.21 0.63 -23.42
N VAL A 412 -1.39 1.00 -22.15
CA VAL A 412 -2.14 0.20 -21.18
C VAL A 412 -3.59 0.04 -21.64
N ASN A 413 -4.24 1.15 -22.02
CA ASN A 413 -5.63 1.12 -22.48
C ASN A 413 -5.79 0.32 -23.78
N GLN A 414 -4.85 0.41 -24.72
CA GLN A 414 -4.86 -0.42 -25.93
C GLN A 414 -4.73 -1.91 -25.61
N ALA A 415 -3.85 -2.29 -24.70
CA ALA A 415 -3.65 -3.68 -24.28
C ALA A 415 -4.91 -4.25 -23.62
N GLN A 416 -5.49 -3.51 -22.68
CA GLN A 416 -6.72 -3.91 -21.98
C GLN A 416 -7.91 -4.00 -22.94
N THR A 417 -8.08 -3.01 -23.82
CA THR A 417 -9.15 -3.01 -24.83
C THR A 417 -9.05 -4.24 -25.76
N ALA A 418 -7.85 -4.51 -26.29
CA ALA A 418 -7.61 -5.65 -27.16
C ALA A 418 -7.91 -6.99 -26.48
N TYR A 419 -7.47 -7.15 -25.22
CA TYR A 419 -7.74 -8.36 -24.44
C TYR A 419 -9.25 -8.56 -24.23
N VAL A 420 -9.96 -7.53 -23.77
CA VAL A 420 -11.42 -7.62 -23.53
C VAL A 420 -12.18 -7.91 -24.81
N GLN A 421 -11.81 -7.29 -25.94
CA GLN A 421 -12.41 -7.60 -27.25
C GLN A 421 -12.23 -9.06 -27.64
N ASP A 422 -11.00 -9.59 -27.54
CA ASP A 422 -10.68 -10.99 -27.86
C ASP A 422 -11.43 -11.96 -26.92
N TYR A 423 -11.46 -11.65 -25.62
CA TYR A 423 -12.14 -12.48 -24.63
C TYR A 423 -13.66 -12.52 -24.82
N VAL A 424 -14.26 -11.34 -25.01
CA VAL A 424 -15.73 -11.22 -25.23
C VAL A 424 -16.15 -11.98 -26.49
N LYS A 425 -15.40 -11.83 -27.57
CA LYS A 425 -15.69 -12.56 -28.82
C LYS A 425 -15.63 -14.07 -28.63
N ALA A 426 -14.73 -14.59 -27.83
CA ALA A 426 -14.54 -16.02 -27.60
C ALA A 426 -15.49 -16.61 -26.54
N ASN A 427 -15.78 -15.87 -25.47
CA ASN A 427 -16.38 -16.43 -24.25
C ASN A 427 -17.70 -15.77 -23.82
N LEU A 428 -17.98 -14.53 -24.30
CA LEU A 428 -19.15 -13.75 -23.87
C LEU A 428 -19.91 -13.17 -25.07
N PRO A 429 -20.41 -14.01 -26.00
CA PRO A 429 -21.01 -13.57 -27.26
C PRO A 429 -22.22 -12.64 -27.08
N GLN A 430 -22.91 -12.68 -25.93
CA GLN A 430 -24.02 -11.79 -25.59
C GLN A 430 -23.59 -10.32 -25.48
N TYR A 431 -22.29 -10.03 -25.33
CA TYR A 431 -21.74 -8.68 -25.26
C TYR A 431 -20.94 -8.29 -26.53
N ALA A 432 -20.81 -9.18 -27.51
CA ALA A 432 -19.96 -8.96 -28.69
C ALA A 432 -20.35 -7.73 -29.54
N GLY A 433 -21.60 -7.26 -29.42
CA GLY A 433 -22.09 -6.05 -30.10
C GLY A 433 -21.80 -4.74 -29.37
N LEU A 434 -21.26 -4.79 -28.13
CA LEU A 434 -20.96 -3.59 -27.37
C LEU A 434 -19.57 -3.05 -27.70
N PRO A 435 -19.40 -1.71 -27.84
CA PRO A 435 -18.08 -1.12 -27.95
C PRO A 435 -17.26 -1.36 -26.67
N VAL A 436 -15.99 -1.69 -26.83
CA VAL A 436 -15.04 -1.85 -25.72
C VAL A 436 -14.18 -0.61 -25.62
N LEU A 437 -14.17 0.02 -24.45
CA LEU A 437 -13.31 1.11 -24.05
C LEU A 437 -12.42 0.65 -22.89
N SER A 438 -11.43 1.45 -22.53
CA SER A 438 -10.57 1.17 -21.38
C SER A 438 -10.27 2.43 -20.59
N MET A 439 -10.21 2.29 -19.27
CA MET A 439 -9.78 3.32 -18.34
C MET A 439 -8.63 2.81 -17.49
N ALA A 440 -7.52 3.53 -17.52
CA ALA A 440 -6.36 3.30 -16.67
C ALA A 440 -5.81 4.63 -16.14
N SER A 441 -5.10 4.56 -15.03
CA SER A 441 -4.49 5.70 -14.36
C SER A 441 -2.98 5.57 -14.26
N PRO A 442 -2.24 6.70 -14.18
CA PRO A 442 -0.82 6.67 -13.88
C PRO A 442 -0.60 6.34 -12.39
N PHE A 443 0.13 5.28 -12.10
CA PHE A 443 0.46 4.90 -10.72
C PHE A 443 1.55 5.79 -10.11
N LYS A 444 2.44 6.35 -10.94
CA LYS A 444 3.58 7.17 -10.54
C LYS A 444 3.41 8.58 -11.10
N THR A 445 3.11 9.54 -10.24
CA THR A 445 2.86 10.96 -10.59
C THR A 445 3.59 11.92 -9.66
N GLY A 446 4.70 11.49 -9.03
CA GLY A 446 5.49 12.30 -8.13
C GLY A 446 5.06 12.26 -6.66
N ALA A 447 4.03 11.50 -6.29
CA ALA A 447 3.60 11.38 -4.89
C ALA A 447 4.73 10.85 -3.98
N GLY A 448 5.52 9.93 -4.49
CA GLY A 448 6.70 9.37 -3.82
C GLY A 448 7.97 10.22 -3.92
N GLY A 449 7.89 11.43 -4.49
CA GLY A 449 9.03 12.34 -4.71
C GLY A 449 9.40 12.49 -6.19
N VAL A 450 10.44 13.28 -6.46
CA VAL A 450 10.89 13.64 -7.82
C VAL A 450 11.32 12.45 -8.69
N GLY A 451 11.59 11.31 -8.08
CA GLY A 451 11.91 10.05 -8.76
C GLY A 451 10.71 9.16 -9.07
N ASP A 452 9.53 9.51 -8.59
CA ASP A 452 8.32 8.68 -8.66
C ASP A 452 7.50 8.97 -9.93
N TYR A 453 8.11 8.70 -11.08
CA TYR A 453 7.50 8.77 -12.41
C TYR A 453 7.85 7.55 -13.23
N THR A 454 6.94 7.12 -14.09
CA THR A 454 7.22 6.14 -15.15
C THR A 454 8.06 6.80 -16.24
N ASP A 455 9.10 6.12 -16.70
CA ASP A 455 10.01 6.63 -17.74
C ASP A 455 10.59 5.49 -18.58
N VAL A 456 9.82 5.01 -19.55
CA VAL A 456 10.23 3.97 -20.48
C VAL A 456 10.82 4.59 -21.73
N LYS A 457 12.13 4.42 -21.92
CA LYS A 457 12.89 4.98 -23.05
C LYS A 457 12.67 4.20 -24.36
N PRO A 458 12.87 4.84 -25.53
CA PRO A 458 12.92 4.14 -26.81
C PRO A 458 14.01 3.07 -26.82
N GLY A 459 13.80 1.99 -27.57
CA GLY A 459 14.75 0.88 -27.73
C GLY A 459 14.14 -0.46 -27.33
N GLY A 460 14.98 -1.37 -26.83
CA GLY A 460 14.54 -2.68 -26.32
C GLY A 460 13.68 -2.54 -25.07
N LEU A 461 12.58 -3.26 -25.05
CA LEU A 461 11.69 -3.35 -23.91
C LEU A 461 11.87 -4.71 -23.21
N ALA A 462 11.91 -4.68 -21.89
CA ALA A 462 11.96 -5.88 -21.05
C ALA A 462 10.80 -5.87 -20.04
N LEU A 463 10.67 -6.90 -19.21
CA LEU A 463 9.59 -7.03 -18.22
C LEU A 463 9.54 -5.84 -17.27
N ASN A 464 10.69 -5.31 -16.87
CA ASN A 464 10.75 -4.13 -15.99
C ASN A 464 10.07 -2.90 -16.62
N ASN A 465 10.14 -2.72 -17.93
CA ASN A 465 9.48 -1.61 -18.61
C ASN A 465 7.95 -1.76 -18.59
N ALA A 466 7.44 -2.98 -18.85
CA ALA A 466 6.01 -3.25 -18.75
C ALA A 466 5.50 -3.07 -17.32
N ALA A 467 6.27 -3.51 -16.33
CA ALA A 467 5.93 -3.32 -14.91
C ALA A 467 6.04 -1.86 -14.46
N ASP A 468 6.91 -1.04 -15.07
CA ASP A 468 6.96 0.41 -14.81
C ASP A 468 5.73 1.14 -15.39
N LEU A 469 5.19 0.65 -16.51
CA LEU A 469 3.93 1.14 -17.10
C LEU A 469 2.70 0.70 -16.30
N TYR A 470 2.71 -0.51 -15.73
CA TYR A 470 1.62 -1.04 -14.90
C TYR A 470 2.16 -1.69 -13.62
N LEU A 471 2.26 -0.89 -12.56
CA LEU A 471 3.00 -1.22 -11.33
C LEU A 471 2.43 -2.44 -10.59
N TYR A 472 1.11 -2.52 -10.42
CA TYR A 472 0.45 -3.57 -9.64
C TYR A 472 -0.08 -4.70 -10.53
N PRO A 473 0.05 -5.98 -10.14
CA PRO A 473 -0.52 -7.10 -10.89
C PRO A 473 -2.04 -7.28 -10.60
N ASN A 474 -2.78 -6.16 -10.67
CA ASN A 474 -4.22 -6.18 -10.51
C ASN A 474 -4.87 -7.03 -11.59
N ALA A 475 -5.89 -7.83 -11.25
CA ALA A 475 -6.66 -8.59 -12.24
C ALA A 475 -7.40 -7.64 -13.19
N LEU A 476 -7.40 -7.96 -14.49
CA LEU A 476 -8.18 -7.20 -15.47
C LEU A 476 -9.67 -7.53 -15.33
N HIS A 477 -10.48 -6.50 -15.17
CA HIS A 477 -11.93 -6.60 -15.17
C HIS A 477 -12.54 -5.81 -16.33
N ALA A 478 -13.76 -6.16 -16.73
CA ALA A 478 -14.59 -5.30 -17.59
C ALA A 478 -15.95 -5.09 -16.94
N VAL A 479 -16.38 -3.84 -16.90
CA VAL A 479 -17.70 -3.44 -16.39
C VAL A 479 -18.60 -2.98 -17.51
N LYS A 480 -19.90 -3.24 -17.40
CA LYS A 480 -20.91 -2.74 -18.35
C LYS A 480 -21.45 -1.41 -17.84
N LEU A 481 -21.27 -0.35 -18.62
CA LEU A 481 -21.73 1.00 -18.31
C LEU A 481 -22.48 1.60 -19.49
N ASN A 482 -23.38 2.55 -19.20
CA ASN A 482 -23.92 3.44 -20.21
C ASN A 482 -23.13 4.77 -20.27
N GLY A 483 -23.44 5.63 -21.26
CA GLY A 483 -22.75 6.90 -21.43
C GLY A 483 -22.87 7.85 -20.22
N ALA A 484 -24.00 7.80 -19.49
CA ALA A 484 -24.15 8.57 -18.26
C ALA A 484 -23.18 8.07 -17.16
N GLY A 485 -23.03 6.76 -16.99
CA GLY A 485 -22.08 6.15 -16.06
C GLY A 485 -20.64 6.44 -16.46
N LEU A 486 -20.32 6.39 -17.75
CA LEU A 486 -19.00 6.74 -18.28
C LEU A 486 -18.64 8.19 -17.97
N LYS A 487 -19.61 9.12 -18.19
CA LYS A 487 -19.42 10.54 -17.84
C LYS A 487 -19.22 10.73 -16.33
N ALA A 488 -20.03 10.06 -15.50
CA ALA A 488 -19.89 10.14 -14.05
C ALA A 488 -18.50 9.64 -13.55
N TRP A 489 -17.96 8.61 -14.19
CA TRP A 489 -16.59 8.15 -13.92
C TRP A 489 -15.55 9.22 -14.26
N LEU A 490 -15.62 9.81 -15.45
CA LEU A 490 -14.72 10.88 -15.87
C LEU A 490 -14.84 12.13 -14.98
N GLU A 491 -16.04 12.46 -14.52
CA GLU A 491 -16.26 13.57 -13.57
C GLU A 491 -15.55 13.30 -12.22
N LYS A 492 -15.60 12.06 -11.73
CA LYS A 492 -14.85 11.66 -10.54
C LYS A 492 -13.33 11.75 -10.77
N SER A 493 -12.84 11.26 -11.90
CA SER A 493 -11.42 11.41 -12.28
C SER A 493 -10.99 12.86 -12.33
N ALA A 494 -11.84 13.77 -12.82
CA ALA A 494 -11.54 15.20 -12.92
C ALA A 494 -11.42 15.92 -11.56
N GLU A 495 -11.75 15.27 -10.42
CA GLU A 495 -11.44 15.78 -9.08
C GLU A 495 -9.92 15.84 -8.82
N ARG A 496 -9.10 15.22 -9.68
CA ARG A 496 -7.64 15.38 -9.72
C ARG A 496 -7.20 16.84 -9.79
N PHE A 497 -8.04 17.72 -10.32
CA PHE A 497 -7.70 19.12 -10.50
C PHE A 497 -8.40 20.01 -9.47
N ASN A 498 -7.73 21.09 -9.08
CA ASN A 498 -8.34 22.18 -8.32
C ASN A 498 -9.30 22.97 -9.20
N ARG A 499 -10.24 23.65 -8.57
CA ARG A 499 -11.05 24.63 -9.28
C ARG A 499 -10.23 25.89 -9.51
N ILE A 500 -10.13 26.32 -10.76
CA ILE A 500 -9.42 27.54 -11.16
C ILE A 500 -10.40 28.70 -11.26
N ASP A 501 -10.07 29.82 -10.61
CA ASP A 501 -10.79 31.09 -10.75
C ASP A 501 -10.11 31.93 -11.85
N PRO A 502 -10.74 32.12 -13.02
CA PRO A 502 -10.15 32.91 -14.11
C PRO A 502 -9.91 34.38 -13.75
N ALA A 503 -10.66 34.91 -12.79
CA ALA A 503 -10.55 36.32 -12.38
C ALA A 503 -9.44 36.56 -11.34
N SER A 504 -8.92 35.50 -10.70
CA SER A 504 -7.85 35.62 -9.72
C SER A 504 -6.54 36.06 -10.38
N GLY A 505 -5.92 37.11 -9.86
CA GLY A 505 -4.58 37.53 -10.25
C GLY A 505 -3.45 36.74 -9.56
N ALA A 506 -3.78 35.91 -8.58
CA ALA A 506 -2.81 35.09 -7.87
C ALA A 506 -2.43 33.83 -8.66
N GLN A 507 -1.25 33.28 -8.37
CA GLN A 507 -0.87 31.94 -8.84
C GLN A 507 -1.81 30.90 -8.24
N GLN A 508 -2.24 29.92 -9.07
CA GLN A 508 -3.17 28.86 -8.67
C GLN A 508 -2.58 27.49 -9.00
N GLU A 509 -2.69 26.55 -8.05
CA GLU A 509 -2.26 25.17 -8.25
C GLU A 509 -3.30 24.42 -9.08
N LEU A 510 -2.85 23.78 -10.16
CA LEU A 510 -3.70 22.97 -11.03
C LEU A 510 -4.11 21.66 -10.36
N VAL A 511 -3.16 21.00 -9.71
CA VAL A 511 -3.32 19.62 -9.21
C VAL A 511 -3.82 19.64 -7.77
N ASN A 512 -4.89 18.90 -7.51
CA ASN A 512 -5.38 18.62 -6.16
C ASN A 512 -4.52 17.54 -5.52
N ALA A 513 -3.63 17.91 -4.61
CA ALA A 513 -2.71 17.01 -3.93
C ALA A 513 -3.41 15.94 -3.05
N ALA A 514 -4.65 16.21 -2.62
CA ALA A 514 -5.44 15.26 -1.84
C ALA A 514 -6.04 14.13 -2.71
N PHE A 515 -6.14 14.32 -4.02
CA PHE A 515 -6.62 13.30 -4.95
C PHE A 515 -5.44 12.53 -5.53
N ALA A 516 -5.31 11.26 -5.16
CA ALA A 516 -4.19 10.42 -5.58
C ALA A 516 -4.13 10.24 -7.11
N GLY A 517 -2.92 10.27 -7.69
CA GLY A 517 -2.72 10.12 -9.13
C GLY A 517 -3.27 8.81 -9.69
N PHE A 518 -3.20 7.71 -8.93
CA PHE A 518 -3.77 6.41 -9.32
C PHE A 518 -5.32 6.39 -9.35
N ASN A 519 -5.99 7.47 -8.93
CA ASN A 519 -7.42 7.69 -9.11
C ASN A 519 -7.74 8.60 -10.31
N PHE A 520 -6.73 9.12 -11.01
CA PHE A 520 -6.94 9.88 -12.24
C PHE A 520 -7.07 8.92 -13.43
N ASP A 521 -8.19 8.21 -13.51
CA ASP A 521 -8.49 7.31 -14.61
C ASP A 521 -8.70 8.09 -15.91
N MET A 522 -7.94 7.74 -16.95
CA MET A 522 -7.97 8.36 -18.27
C MET A 522 -8.64 7.41 -19.26
N LEU A 523 -9.68 7.88 -19.89
CA LEU A 523 -10.25 7.22 -21.07
C LEU A 523 -9.46 7.64 -22.29
N THR A 524 -8.72 6.71 -22.90
CA THR A 524 -7.98 6.98 -24.12
C THR A 524 -8.41 6.05 -25.24
N SER A 525 -8.75 6.62 -26.37
CA SER A 525 -9.15 5.92 -27.58
C SER A 525 -9.21 6.90 -28.75
N ALA A 526 -8.87 6.47 -29.96
CA ALA A 526 -9.05 7.28 -31.16
C ALA A 526 -10.52 7.65 -31.43
N ASP A 527 -11.45 6.87 -30.88
CA ASP A 527 -12.90 7.08 -31.04
C ASP A 527 -13.49 8.06 -30.00
N VAL A 528 -12.72 8.48 -28.99
CA VAL A 528 -13.23 9.30 -27.88
C VAL A 528 -12.51 10.65 -27.82
N SER A 529 -13.28 11.71 -27.58
CA SER A 529 -12.71 13.02 -27.22
C SER A 529 -13.55 13.70 -26.15
N TYR A 530 -12.89 14.42 -25.21
CA TYR A 530 -13.56 15.22 -24.19
C TYR A 530 -12.67 16.35 -23.69
N GLN A 531 -13.27 17.30 -23.00
CA GLN A 531 -12.56 18.39 -22.37
C GLN A 531 -12.83 18.40 -20.86
N ILE A 532 -11.85 18.89 -20.09
CA ILE A 532 -11.98 19.09 -18.64
C ILE A 532 -11.98 20.60 -18.38
N ASP A 533 -13.13 21.15 -17.99
CA ASP A 533 -13.29 22.56 -17.60
C ASP A 533 -12.99 22.72 -16.10
N VAL A 534 -11.78 23.11 -15.80
CA VAL A 534 -11.31 23.29 -14.41
C VAL A 534 -11.92 24.52 -13.72
N THR A 535 -12.67 25.36 -14.42
CA THR A 535 -13.39 26.50 -13.79
C THR A 535 -14.68 26.04 -13.11
N LYS A 536 -15.19 24.87 -13.49
CA LYS A 536 -16.45 24.30 -12.98
C LYS A 536 -16.25 23.59 -11.64
N PRO A 537 -17.30 23.50 -10.83
CA PRO A 537 -17.28 22.65 -9.64
C PRO A 537 -17.13 21.16 -10.03
N ALA A 538 -16.70 20.34 -9.07
CA ALA A 538 -16.68 18.89 -9.23
C ALA A 538 -18.06 18.35 -9.68
N GLY A 539 -18.06 17.35 -10.53
CA GLY A 539 -19.28 16.78 -11.12
C GLY A 539 -19.85 17.53 -12.34
N GLN A 540 -19.21 18.63 -12.78
CA GLN A 540 -19.64 19.44 -13.94
C GLN A 540 -18.48 19.80 -14.86
N ARG A 541 -17.32 19.14 -14.72
CA ARG A 541 -16.07 19.48 -15.41
C ARG A 541 -15.93 18.85 -16.78
N VAL A 542 -16.54 17.68 -17.00
CA VAL A 542 -16.42 16.96 -18.27
C VAL A 542 -17.40 17.53 -19.26
N VAL A 543 -16.86 18.22 -20.27
CA VAL A 543 -17.62 18.86 -21.36
C VAL A 543 -17.18 18.31 -22.71
N ASP A 544 -17.99 18.51 -23.75
CA ASP A 544 -17.71 18.08 -25.12
C ASP A 544 -17.30 16.60 -25.25
N LEU A 545 -17.96 15.73 -24.47
CA LEU A 545 -17.71 14.30 -24.51
C LEU A 545 -18.35 13.68 -25.76
N HIS A 546 -17.50 13.22 -26.69
CA HIS A 546 -17.88 12.63 -27.96
C HIS A 546 -17.38 11.19 -28.09
N TYR A 547 -18.17 10.38 -28.80
CA TYR A 547 -17.80 9.06 -29.27
C TYR A 547 -17.99 8.96 -30.77
N LYS A 548 -16.93 8.59 -31.51
CA LYS A 548 -16.92 8.55 -33.00
C LYS A 548 -17.40 9.85 -33.64
N GLY A 549 -17.00 10.98 -33.07
CA GLY A 549 -17.31 12.33 -33.55
C GLY A 549 -18.69 12.84 -33.22
N ALA A 550 -19.58 12.04 -32.61
CA ALA A 550 -20.92 12.45 -32.16
C ALA A 550 -20.93 12.64 -30.63
N ALA A 551 -21.76 13.56 -30.14
CA ALA A 551 -21.96 13.73 -28.70
C ALA A 551 -22.38 12.40 -28.06
N LEU A 552 -21.75 12.04 -26.93
CA LEU A 552 -22.02 10.77 -26.27
C LEU A 552 -23.48 10.70 -25.78
N SER A 553 -24.24 9.72 -26.27
CA SER A 553 -25.60 9.46 -25.77
C SER A 553 -25.54 8.89 -24.33
N PRO A 554 -26.27 9.46 -23.37
CA PRO A 554 -26.33 8.94 -22.00
C PRO A 554 -26.77 7.48 -21.89
N SER A 555 -27.53 6.97 -22.83
CA SER A 555 -28.06 5.60 -22.85
C SER A 555 -27.20 4.61 -23.64
N GLN A 556 -26.20 5.07 -24.41
CA GLN A 556 -25.34 4.18 -25.18
C GLN A 556 -24.53 3.29 -24.25
N GLU A 557 -24.56 1.98 -24.47
CA GLU A 557 -23.86 1.00 -23.63
C GLU A 557 -22.45 0.69 -24.14
N PHE A 558 -21.55 0.43 -23.18
CA PHE A 558 -20.14 0.10 -23.39
C PHE A 558 -19.71 -1.01 -22.44
N LEU A 559 -18.70 -1.76 -22.83
CA LEU A 559 -17.82 -2.47 -21.92
C LEU A 559 -16.61 -1.61 -21.66
N VAL A 560 -16.27 -1.42 -20.38
CA VAL A 560 -15.11 -0.61 -19.99
C VAL A 560 -14.12 -1.51 -19.25
N ALA A 561 -12.97 -1.73 -19.86
CA ALA A 561 -11.85 -2.44 -19.24
C ALA A 561 -11.22 -1.58 -18.15
N THR A 562 -10.91 -2.19 -17.02
CA THR A 562 -10.27 -1.56 -15.86
C THR A 562 -9.65 -2.66 -14.97
N ASN A 563 -9.20 -2.32 -13.77
CA ASN A 563 -8.71 -3.32 -12.82
C ASN A 563 -9.78 -3.74 -11.80
N ASN A 564 -9.52 -4.86 -11.11
CA ASN A 564 -10.40 -5.39 -10.06
C ASN A 564 -10.66 -4.40 -8.93
N TYR A 565 -9.65 -3.65 -8.48
CA TYR A 565 -9.79 -2.64 -7.43
C TYR A 565 -10.84 -1.58 -7.83
N ARG A 566 -10.71 -1.01 -9.03
CA ARG A 566 -11.66 0.00 -9.54
C ARG A 566 -13.07 -0.57 -9.74
N ALA A 567 -13.15 -1.72 -10.39
CA ALA A 567 -14.44 -2.38 -10.67
C ALA A 567 -15.24 -2.71 -9.40
N SER A 568 -14.56 -2.93 -8.28
CA SER A 568 -15.16 -3.29 -6.98
C SER A 568 -15.40 -2.12 -6.04
N GLY A 569 -15.22 -0.87 -6.50
CA GLY A 569 -15.53 0.34 -5.72
C GLY A 569 -14.34 1.13 -5.22
N GLY A 570 -13.12 0.64 -5.44
CA GLY A 570 -11.90 1.32 -5.01
C GLY A 570 -11.80 2.75 -5.54
N GLY A 571 -11.48 3.71 -4.66
CA GLY A 571 -11.43 5.14 -4.96
C GLY A 571 -12.80 5.83 -4.99
N GLY A 572 -13.90 5.17 -4.62
CA GLY A 572 -15.23 5.75 -4.49
C GLY A 572 -15.84 6.23 -5.80
N PHE A 573 -15.64 5.50 -6.91
CA PHE A 573 -16.18 5.86 -8.22
C PHE A 573 -17.68 5.52 -8.33
N PRO A 574 -18.52 6.46 -8.84
CA PRO A 574 -19.96 6.28 -8.85
C PRO A 574 -20.42 5.03 -9.60
N GLY A 575 -21.19 4.18 -8.93
CA GLY A 575 -21.79 2.99 -9.52
C GLY A 575 -20.81 1.88 -9.86
N LEU A 576 -19.60 1.89 -9.32
CA LEU A 576 -18.64 0.80 -9.35
C LEU A 576 -18.58 0.16 -7.95
N ASP A 577 -19.33 -0.91 -7.78
CA ASP A 577 -19.49 -1.64 -6.50
C ASP A 577 -19.34 -3.15 -6.68
N GLY A 578 -18.79 -3.56 -7.83
CA GLY A 578 -18.69 -4.96 -8.25
C GLY A 578 -19.90 -5.47 -9.02
N GLY A 579 -21.09 -4.89 -8.85
CA GLY A 579 -22.34 -5.37 -9.45
C GLY A 579 -22.42 -5.23 -10.97
N LYS A 580 -21.58 -4.39 -11.57
CA LYS A 580 -21.53 -4.16 -13.03
C LYS A 580 -20.42 -4.94 -13.74
N THR A 581 -19.64 -5.74 -13.02
CA THR A 581 -18.57 -6.54 -13.59
C THR A 581 -19.17 -7.67 -14.43
N VAL A 582 -18.81 -7.71 -15.71
CA VAL A 582 -19.22 -8.75 -16.68
C VAL A 582 -18.07 -9.69 -17.02
N LEU A 583 -16.84 -9.27 -16.76
CA LEU A 583 -15.62 -10.06 -16.91
C LEU A 583 -14.70 -9.81 -15.71
N ALA A 584 -14.36 -10.86 -15.02
CA ALA A 584 -13.23 -10.92 -14.10
C ALA A 584 -12.19 -11.85 -14.76
N ALA A 585 -11.19 -11.26 -15.42
CA ALA A 585 -10.20 -12.04 -16.15
C ALA A 585 -9.28 -12.83 -15.21
N PRO A 586 -8.79 -14.01 -15.65
CA PRO A 586 -7.77 -14.73 -14.89
C PRO A 586 -6.41 -14.04 -14.94
N ASP A 587 -6.17 -13.20 -15.96
CA ASP A 587 -4.90 -12.53 -16.19
C ASP A 587 -4.85 -11.16 -15.50
N SER A 588 -3.65 -10.79 -15.03
CA SER A 588 -3.42 -9.43 -14.52
C SER A 588 -3.31 -8.42 -15.67
N SER A 589 -3.64 -7.16 -15.40
CA SER A 589 -3.47 -6.07 -16.38
C SER A 589 -2.02 -5.94 -16.83
N ARG A 590 -1.03 -6.25 -15.96
CA ARG A 590 0.39 -6.28 -16.33
C ARG A 590 0.72 -7.43 -17.28
N ASP A 591 0.23 -8.63 -17.02
CA ASP A 591 0.44 -9.78 -17.92
C ASP A 591 -0.21 -9.55 -19.28
N VAL A 592 -1.39 -8.94 -19.30
CA VAL A 592 -2.08 -8.51 -20.52
C VAL A 592 -1.24 -7.49 -21.30
N LEU A 593 -0.63 -6.52 -20.61
CA LEU A 593 0.28 -5.55 -21.22
C LEU A 593 1.53 -6.22 -21.80
N ILE A 594 2.17 -7.13 -21.05
CA ILE A 594 3.33 -7.90 -21.50
C ILE A 594 2.98 -8.71 -22.77
N ALA A 595 1.89 -9.46 -22.75
CA ALA A 595 1.42 -10.25 -23.88
C ALA A 595 1.09 -9.38 -25.09
N TYR A 596 0.52 -8.19 -24.86
CA TYR A 596 0.27 -7.20 -25.93
C TYR A 596 1.56 -6.72 -26.58
N ILE A 597 2.58 -6.32 -25.78
CA ILE A 597 3.89 -5.89 -26.27
C ILE A 597 4.55 -7.01 -27.08
N GLN A 598 4.55 -8.24 -26.55
CA GLN A 598 5.12 -9.42 -27.23
C GLN A 598 4.44 -9.72 -28.58
N ARG A 599 3.11 -9.57 -28.64
CA ARG A 599 2.30 -9.75 -29.86
C ARG A 599 2.61 -8.66 -30.89
N GLN A 600 2.74 -7.40 -30.46
CA GLN A 600 3.08 -6.27 -31.34
C GLN A 600 4.55 -6.30 -31.79
N LYS A 601 5.45 -6.85 -30.99
CA LYS A 601 6.91 -6.89 -31.15
C LYS A 601 7.56 -5.51 -31.21
N ASN A 602 7.05 -4.62 -32.07
CA ASN A 602 7.56 -3.27 -32.28
C ASN A 602 6.45 -2.25 -32.03
N LEU A 603 6.54 -1.50 -30.96
CA LEU A 603 5.66 -0.38 -30.67
C LEU A 603 6.13 0.84 -31.44
N THR A 604 5.18 1.58 -32.04
CA THR A 604 5.50 2.81 -32.78
C THR A 604 4.61 3.95 -32.29
N ARG A 605 5.16 5.17 -32.24
CA ARG A 605 4.41 6.36 -31.86
C ARG A 605 3.15 6.53 -32.71
N ALA A 606 3.21 6.21 -33.99
CA ALA A 606 2.08 6.31 -34.89
C ALA A 606 0.91 5.39 -34.55
N ARG A 607 1.17 4.21 -34.00
CA ARG A 607 0.14 3.21 -33.65
C ARG A 607 -0.21 3.20 -32.15
N ASN A 608 0.79 3.43 -31.31
CA ASN A 608 0.69 3.18 -29.88
C ASN A 608 0.94 4.44 -29.04
N GLY A 609 1.20 5.59 -29.68
CA GLY A 609 1.35 6.87 -29.02
C GLY A 609 0.00 7.50 -28.63
N SER A 610 0.08 8.61 -27.94
CA SER A 610 -1.07 9.34 -27.42
C SER A 610 -2.11 9.68 -28.51
N THR A 611 -3.35 9.30 -28.29
CA THR A 611 -4.52 9.68 -29.12
C THR A 611 -5.03 11.07 -28.80
N ARG A 612 -4.52 11.72 -27.74
CA ARG A 612 -5.00 13.03 -27.23
C ARG A 612 -6.51 13.08 -27.03
N SER A 613 -7.06 12.03 -26.44
CA SER A 613 -8.49 11.88 -26.19
C SER A 613 -9.05 12.95 -25.27
N TRP A 614 -8.22 13.58 -24.45
CA TRP A 614 -8.66 14.66 -23.58
C TRP A 614 -7.71 15.88 -23.58
N ARG A 615 -8.27 17.03 -23.23
CA ARG A 615 -7.57 18.28 -23.01
C ARG A 615 -8.35 19.15 -22.02
N PHE A 616 -7.73 20.22 -21.50
CA PHE A 616 -8.49 21.24 -20.77
C PHE A 616 -9.39 22.04 -21.71
N ALA A 617 -10.55 22.46 -21.21
CA ALA A 617 -11.40 23.42 -21.90
C ALA A 617 -10.67 24.77 -21.94
N PRO A 618 -10.65 25.47 -23.09
CA PRO A 618 -9.97 26.75 -23.22
C PRO A 618 -10.52 27.81 -22.26
N VAL A 619 -9.65 28.42 -21.46
CA VAL A 619 -9.98 29.51 -20.55
C VAL A 619 -8.83 30.49 -20.38
N ALA A 620 -9.10 31.78 -20.47
CA ALA A 620 -8.12 32.83 -20.17
C ALA A 620 -8.11 33.10 -18.66
N THR A 621 -6.94 33.01 -18.02
CA THR A 621 -6.76 33.31 -16.60
C THR A 621 -5.89 34.54 -16.40
N ARG A 622 -6.18 35.35 -15.36
CA ARG A 622 -5.36 36.52 -15.01
C ARG A 622 -4.07 36.12 -14.31
N GLY A 623 -4.12 35.15 -13.41
CA GLY A 623 -2.97 34.58 -12.71
C GLY A 623 -2.45 33.33 -13.39
N ALA A 624 -1.19 32.98 -13.13
CA ALA A 624 -0.58 31.77 -13.65
C ALA A 624 -1.23 30.53 -13.01
N VAL A 625 -1.53 29.53 -13.84
CA VAL A 625 -1.92 28.19 -13.38
C VAL A 625 -0.69 27.29 -13.42
N VAL A 626 -0.33 26.69 -12.28
CA VAL A 626 0.92 25.96 -12.13
C VAL A 626 0.73 24.55 -11.61
N PHE A 627 1.73 23.71 -11.85
CA PHE A 627 1.82 22.35 -11.33
C PHE A 627 3.28 21.95 -11.15
N HIS A 628 3.50 20.84 -10.41
CA HIS A 628 4.83 20.36 -10.07
C HIS A 628 5.16 19.09 -10.88
N SER A 629 6.40 18.97 -11.34
CA SER A 629 6.94 17.76 -11.97
C SER A 629 8.46 17.68 -11.80
N ALA A 630 9.08 16.62 -12.29
CA ALA A 630 10.52 16.45 -12.23
C ALA A 630 11.25 17.56 -13.04
N PRO A 631 12.41 18.06 -12.56
CA PRO A 631 13.18 19.08 -13.29
C PRO A 631 13.80 18.52 -14.57
N GLY A 632 14.02 19.42 -15.54
CA GLY A 632 14.70 19.07 -16.81
C GLY A 632 13.88 18.30 -17.83
N MET A 633 12.54 18.21 -17.66
CA MET A 633 11.66 17.38 -18.53
C MET A 633 10.99 18.16 -19.67
N MET A 634 11.31 19.43 -19.91
CA MET A 634 10.64 20.26 -20.92
C MET A 634 10.68 19.69 -22.34
N GLU A 635 11.77 19.01 -22.74
CA GLU A 635 11.85 18.39 -24.06
C GLU A 635 10.78 17.28 -24.22
N LEU A 636 10.46 16.54 -23.14
CA LEU A 636 9.40 15.53 -23.16
C LEU A 636 8.01 16.16 -23.31
N ALA A 637 7.76 17.32 -22.68
CA ALA A 637 6.52 18.08 -22.91
C ALA A 637 6.38 18.48 -24.39
N LYS A 638 7.47 18.92 -25.02
CA LYS A 638 7.49 19.26 -26.46
C LYS A 638 7.27 18.03 -27.33
N GLU A 639 7.95 16.91 -27.05
CA GLU A 639 7.75 15.64 -27.76
C GLU A 639 6.32 15.12 -27.62
N ALA A 640 5.69 15.28 -26.45
CA ALA A 640 4.29 14.99 -26.22
C ALA A 640 3.35 16.00 -26.90
N GLY A 641 3.90 17.09 -27.47
CA GLY A 641 3.16 18.15 -28.15
C GLY A 641 2.33 19.03 -27.21
N LEU A 642 2.75 19.14 -25.95
CA LEU A 642 2.13 20.01 -24.93
C LEU A 642 2.65 21.44 -25.10
N LYS A 643 2.13 22.16 -26.10
CA LYS A 643 2.52 23.54 -26.39
C LYS A 643 2.13 24.52 -25.27
N SER A 644 1.11 24.17 -24.49
CA SER A 644 0.60 24.95 -23.36
C SER A 644 1.51 24.92 -22.12
N VAL A 645 2.50 24.02 -22.05
CA VAL A 645 3.35 23.86 -20.86
C VAL A 645 4.64 24.65 -21.01
N SER A 646 5.02 25.36 -19.95
CA SER A 646 6.31 26.07 -19.82
C SER A 646 6.89 25.88 -18.42
N GLN A 647 8.23 25.90 -18.30
CA GLN A 647 8.90 25.80 -17.01
C GLN A 647 9.05 27.20 -16.39
N VAL A 648 8.57 27.37 -15.15
CA VAL A 648 8.65 28.62 -14.39
C VAL A 648 9.89 28.67 -13.53
N LYS A 649 10.18 27.56 -12.81
CA LYS A 649 11.35 27.42 -11.93
C LYS A 649 11.93 26.02 -12.03
N THR A 650 13.24 25.89 -11.90
CA THR A 650 13.95 24.60 -11.86
C THR A 650 13.84 23.92 -10.49
N ASP A 651 13.57 24.69 -9.42
CA ASP A 651 13.26 24.24 -8.07
C ASP A 651 12.04 25.04 -7.59
N ASP A 652 10.98 24.35 -7.20
CA ASP A 652 9.72 24.96 -6.72
C ASP A 652 9.86 25.65 -5.35
N GLY A 653 10.96 25.40 -4.63
CA GLY A 653 11.21 25.88 -3.27
C GLY A 653 10.50 25.04 -2.18
N GLY A 654 9.78 23.98 -2.55
CA GLY A 654 9.06 23.10 -1.61
C GLY A 654 9.95 22.06 -0.90
N GLY A 655 11.26 22.08 -1.17
CA GLY A 655 12.23 21.21 -0.51
C GLY A 655 12.26 19.76 -1.01
N LYS A 656 11.37 19.39 -1.93
CA LYS A 656 11.29 18.01 -2.49
C LYS A 656 12.01 17.86 -3.83
N GLY A 657 12.62 18.94 -4.36
CA GLY A 657 13.39 18.95 -5.61
C GLY A 657 12.55 18.95 -6.89
N PHE A 658 11.25 19.24 -6.82
CA PHE A 658 10.40 19.43 -7.99
C PHE A 658 10.70 20.74 -8.70
N ALA A 659 10.48 20.76 -10.01
CA ALA A 659 10.37 22.00 -10.78
C ALA A 659 8.92 22.49 -10.80
N LEU A 660 8.76 23.81 -10.92
CA LEU A 660 7.46 24.45 -11.12
C LEU A 660 7.23 24.69 -12.60
N TYR A 661 6.12 24.23 -13.11
CA TYR A 661 5.66 24.42 -14.47
C TYR A 661 4.37 25.24 -14.49
N ALA A 662 4.18 26.03 -15.54
CA ALA A 662 2.91 26.69 -15.82
C ALA A 662 2.22 26.02 -17.00
N ILE A 663 0.89 26.07 -16.99
CA ILE A 663 0.05 25.65 -18.11
C ILE A 663 -0.80 26.82 -18.60
N ASP A 664 -0.73 27.09 -19.90
CA ASP A 664 -1.62 28.04 -20.58
C ASP A 664 -2.91 27.30 -20.99
N LEU A 665 -4.00 27.64 -20.32
CA LEU A 665 -5.30 27.03 -20.58
C LEU A 665 -6.03 27.66 -21.78
N THR A 666 -5.43 28.61 -22.51
CA THR A 666 -6.07 29.20 -23.72
C THR A 666 -5.84 28.37 -24.98
N ILE A 667 -4.89 27.39 -24.93
CA ILE A 667 -4.41 26.61 -26.08
C ILE A 667 -5.05 25.21 -26.12
#